data_5688a1e17a4f0c3a187defeef0c2377d
#
_entry.id   5688a1e17a4f0c3a187defeef0c2377d
#
_cell.length_a   1.000
_cell.length_b   1.000
_cell.length_c   1.000
_cell.angle_alpha   90.00
_cell.angle_beta   90.00
_cell.angle_gamma   90.00
#
_symmetry.space_group_name_H-M   'P 1'
#
loop_
_entity.id
_entity.type
_entity.pdbx_description
1 polymer ?
#
loop_
_entity_poly.entity_id
_entity_poly.type
_entity_poly.pdbx_seq_one_letter_code
_entity_poly.pdbx_strand_id
1 'polypeptide(L)'
;MKKLILMLLVLAMNCGMTFAQDDIATFRTWAMTPPMGWNSWDCYFSSVTEKEVMQNAQYMHDHDLVRHGWEYVVIDIRWFCNHPSLGGGWYNQNGNQEYVLDEYGRYLPSPTRFPSCMQDGKNVGFKPLADKIHALGMKFGIHIMRGVPKVVVNSSQYKLKGYPNIGWSNVYSGTNSPCGWLGDNLLVQNNRYGQAYYNSIMELYAEWGVDFIKIDDLSRPFYTDEIHMIRKAIDQCGRPIVLSMSPGKTQFQYADECLKNANMWRMMDDLWDNWSAIDAVFAEADFWSGVSRPGNWADCDMLPLGQIAATIGDPGYANADAGHWTNLSHDEQYTMMTLWGICHSPLFFGGEMTKNDAFTNSLLTNEEYHQMHKYGQDAHQVYNDEDNGQVVWTSVDPATGNRYLALFQRDNTRWVVGNKALYKSETVAYTTDGHAVDVDIPWPEGSKTLVLVVDDGGDNFNYDHGDWLNPTLILRDGTEVPLTGTYKTRDYTKSYFNRVYENRNVDHGGQMKVLGQVYTRGFSTDANAAIFFKIPDDMDVVRFTAKAAADDSGIGQPNSTTTLRFMVFDQNPLSSEQDDTAARSGLISRTGTKSKLLEADITDAEQLKIVVSNYGDGFAYDRADLINPVLIDADGNETSLTTLSYTSYNSEWGTVHINRNVENGTLRVDGQTYTTGLGLNAQCTLIYKLPEGHSYKTFRALCGYDSSCDTDNKSNSGTTMEFLIYAVKENNKFDVDLTQFGFGANESVPVHDIWAKKDLDPAVGTLHTTVPSHGARLFRLGDNTADNIQGVVSDKQAIKALFPGDIYDLNGLLIRKNATSADSLPKGIYVIRGVKIMV
;
A
#
# COMPACT_ATOMS: atom_id res chain seq x y z
N MET A 1 -46.54 -35.90 13.30
CA MET A 1 -45.42 -34.96 13.46
C MET A 1 -44.43 -34.93 12.27
N LYS A 2 -43.93 -36.03 11.71
CA LYS A 2 -42.99 -35.99 10.54
C LYS A 2 -43.57 -35.40 9.24
N LYS A 3 -44.89 -35.55 8.97
CA LYS A 3 -45.52 -34.93 7.79
C LYS A 3 -45.79 -33.44 7.95
N LEU A 4 -45.92 -32.91 9.15
CA LEU A 4 -46.12 -31.48 9.41
C LEU A 4 -44.78 -30.71 9.31
N ILE A 5 -43.67 -31.34 9.68
CA ILE A 5 -42.32 -30.76 9.55
C ILE A 5 -41.90 -30.72 8.07
N LEU A 6 -42.26 -31.71 7.27
CA LEU A 6 -41.98 -31.71 5.83
C LEU A 6 -42.78 -30.64 5.09
N MET A 7 -44.01 -30.36 5.52
CA MET A 7 -44.86 -29.31 4.92
C MET A 7 -44.42 -27.89 5.32
N LEU A 8 -43.85 -27.70 6.51
CA LEU A 8 -43.23 -26.44 6.95
C LEU A 8 -41.88 -26.19 6.25
N LEU A 9 -41.12 -27.24 5.94
CA LEU A 9 -39.88 -27.12 5.16
C LEU A 9 -40.17 -26.83 3.67
N VAL A 10 -41.23 -27.33 3.09
CA VAL A 10 -41.62 -27.02 1.71
C VAL A 10 -42.27 -25.64 1.60
N LEU A 11 -42.97 -25.15 2.65
CA LEU A 11 -43.41 -23.74 2.69
C LEU A 11 -42.27 -22.75 2.95
N ALA A 12 -41.20 -23.14 3.64
CA ALA A 12 -40.01 -22.28 3.81
C ALA A 12 -39.16 -22.21 2.53
N MET A 13 -39.21 -23.20 1.66
CA MET A 13 -38.51 -23.18 0.35
C MET A 13 -39.28 -22.44 -0.75
N ASN A 14 -40.56 -22.03 -0.53
CA ASN A 14 -41.36 -21.24 -1.47
C ASN A 14 -41.59 -19.79 -0.99
N CYS A 15 -41.06 -19.38 0.14
CA CYS A 15 -40.79 -17.96 0.41
C CYS A 15 -39.56 -17.57 -0.41
N GLY A 16 -39.76 -17.35 -1.70
CA GLY A 16 -38.81 -16.59 -2.48
C GLY A 16 -38.53 -15.30 -1.71
N MET A 17 -37.33 -15.16 -1.15
CA MET A 17 -36.81 -13.84 -0.85
C MET A 17 -36.75 -13.15 -2.22
N THR A 18 -37.84 -12.46 -2.56
CA THR A 18 -37.71 -11.30 -3.43
C THR A 18 -36.81 -10.35 -2.65
N PHE A 19 -35.51 -10.42 -2.89
CA PHE A 19 -34.66 -9.28 -2.65
C PHE A 19 -35.38 -8.15 -3.39
N ALA A 20 -35.98 -7.21 -2.66
CA ALA A 20 -36.38 -5.96 -3.22
C ALA A 20 -35.13 -5.50 -3.98
N GLN A 21 -35.24 -5.32 -5.29
CA GLN A 21 -34.20 -4.75 -6.11
C GLN A 21 -34.16 -3.30 -5.63
N ASP A 22 -33.29 -3.03 -4.65
CA ASP A 22 -33.05 -1.68 -4.16
C ASP A 22 -32.67 -0.85 -5.38
N ASP A 23 -33.42 0.19 -5.67
CA ASP A 23 -33.09 1.13 -6.75
C ASP A 23 -31.67 1.62 -6.45
N ILE A 24 -30.73 1.28 -7.34
CA ILE A 24 -29.32 1.68 -7.19
C ILE A 24 -29.32 3.20 -7.04
N ALA A 25 -28.78 3.71 -5.93
CA ALA A 25 -28.68 5.16 -5.71
C ALA A 25 -27.98 5.80 -6.90
N THR A 26 -28.52 6.92 -7.40
CA THR A 26 -28.08 7.54 -8.67
C THR A 26 -26.57 7.78 -8.71
N PHE A 27 -25.96 8.20 -7.60
CA PHE A 27 -24.52 8.48 -7.56
C PHE A 27 -23.67 7.23 -7.83
N ARG A 28 -24.15 6.06 -7.49
CA ARG A 28 -23.42 4.80 -7.75
C ARG A 28 -23.24 4.55 -9.25
N THR A 29 -24.18 5.00 -10.07
CA THR A 29 -24.10 4.83 -11.52
C THR A 29 -22.97 5.63 -12.17
N TRP A 30 -22.33 6.54 -11.42
CA TRP A 30 -21.25 7.40 -11.94
C TRP A 30 -19.89 6.72 -11.95
N ALA A 31 -19.73 5.62 -11.20
CA ALA A 31 -18.49 4.84 -11.11
C ALA A 31 -18.80 3.33 -11.03
N MET A 32 -19.49 2.80 -12.05
CA MET A 32 -19.90 1.38 -12.10
C MET A 32 -18.71 0.41 -12.19
N THR A 33 -17.58 0.86 -12.69
CA THR A 33 -16.26 0.21 -12.57
C THR A 33 -15.36 1.03 -11.66
N PRO A 34 -14.31 0.43 -11.05
CA PRO A 34 -13.37 1.18 -10.24
C PRO A 34 -12.79 2.36 -11.03
N PRO A 35 -12.80 3.59 -10.50
CA PRO A 35 -12.20 4.75 -11.18
C PRO A 35 -10.71 4.55 -11.47
N MET A 36 -10.29 4.96 -12.66
CA MET A 36 -8.89 4.88 -13.09
C MET A 36 -8.46 6.23 -13.69
N GLY A 37 -7.28 6.70 -13.31
CA GLY A 37 -6.79 7.98 -13.80
C GLY A 37 -5.37 8.32 -13.34
N TRP A 38 -5.04 9.58 -13.51
CA TRP A 38 -3.81 10.20 -13.02
C TRP A 38 -4.14 11.21 -11.93
N ASN A 39 -3.32 11.26 -10.88
CA ASN A 39 -3.39 12.27 -9.84
C ASN A 39 -2.00 12.89 -9.65
N SER A 40 -1.96 14.21 -9.50
CA SER A 40 -0.72 14.99 -9.49
C SER A 40 0.10 14.89 -8.20
N TRP A 41 -0.40 14.24 -7.12
CA TRP A 41 0.25 14.32 -5.81
C TRP A 41 1.61 13.66 -5.76
N ASP A 42 1.72 12.38 -6.10
CA ASP A 42 2.97 11.65 -5.91
C ASP A 42 4.12 12.19 -6.76
N CYS A 43 3.82 12.76 -7.96
CA CYS A 43 4.88 13.33 -8.79
C CYS A 43 5.17 14.81 -8.54
N TYR A 44 4.16 15.64 -8.22
CA TYR A 44 4.37 17.09 -8.12
C TYR A 44 3.98 17.71 -6.76
N PHE A 45 3.44 16.91 -5.85
CA PHE A 45 2.92 17.38 -4.57
C PHE A 45 1.94 18.56 -4.78
N SER A 46 2.09 19.61 -4.00
CA SER A 46 1.28 20.83 -4.13
C SER A 46 1.77 21.80 -5.22
N SER A 47 2.85 21.47 -5.95
CA SER A 47 3.50 22.41 -6.90
C SER A 47 2.96 22.35 -8.32
N VAL A 48 2.14 21.38 -8.66
CA VAL A 48 1.64 21.14 -10.03
C VAL A 48 1.10 22.41 -10.70
N THR A 49 1.39 22.57 -11.99
CA THR A 49 0.93 23.68 -12.84
C THR A 49 0.05 23.18 -13.98
N GLU A 50 -0.70 24.09 -14.62
CA GLU A 50 -1.51 23.77 -15.80
C GLU A 50 -0.69 23.09 -16.90
N LYS A 51 0.57 23.50 -17.06
CA LYS A 51 1.46 22.92 -18.08
C LYS A 51 1.68 21.43 -17.84
N GLU A 52 2.00 21.04 -16.63
CA GLU A 52 2.25 19.65 -16.24
C GLU A 52 0.98 18.81 -16.30
N VAL A 53 -0.15 19.36 -15.85
CA VAL A 53 -1.47 18.70 -15.98
C VAL A 53 -1.76 18.39 -17.45
N MET A 54 -1.57 19.38 -18.35
CA MET A 54 -1.83 19.21 -19.77
C MET A 54 -0.84 18.26 -20.44
N GLN A 55 0.44 18.24 -20.01
CA GLN A 55 1.43 17.30 -20.55
C GLN A 55 1.07 15.85 -20.20
N ASN A 56 0.69 15.58 -18.96
CA ASN A 56 0.23 14.25 -18.55
C ASN A 56 -1.08 13.85 -19.24
N ALA A 57 -2.06 14.77 -19.31
CA ALA A 57 -3.31 14.51 -20.02
C ALA A 57 -3.09 14.22 -21.52
N GLN A 58 -2.22 14.99 -22.18
CA GLN A 58 -1.88 14.76 -23.59
C GLN A 58 -1.20 13.41 -23.76
N TYR A 59 -0.28 13.03 -22.84
CA TYR A 59 0.36 11.72 -22.88
C TYR A 59 -0.67 10.58 -22.78
N MET A 60 -1.63 10.69 -21.85
CA MET A 60 -2.71 9.69 -21.71
C MET A 60 -3.51 9.53 -22.99
N HIS A 61 -3.82 10.64 -23.66
CA HIS A 61 -4.52 10.63 -24.96
C HIS A 61 -3.66 9.99 -26.06
N ASP A 62 -2.41 10.43 -26.23
CA ASP A 62 -1.53 10.02 -27.31
C ASP A 62 -1.08 8.55 -27.21
N HIS A 63 -1.09 7.98 -26.00
CA HIS A 63 -0.78 6.57 -25.73
C HIS A 63 -2.03 5.69 -25.56
N ASP A 64 -3.19 6.20 -25.95
CA ASP A 64 -4.47 5.47 -25.95
C ASP A 64 -4.89 4.93 -24.56
N LEU A 65 -4.39 5.52 -23.48
CA LEU A 65 -4.67 5.07 -22.11
C LEU A 65 -6.17 5.22 -21.76
N VAL A 66 -6.85 6.19 -22.35
CA VAL A 66 -8.29 6.39 -22.21
C VAL A 66 -9.07 5.13 -22.63
N ARG A 67 -8.67 4.46 -23.71
CA ARG A 67 -9.28 3.21 -24.15
C ARG A 67 -9.15 2.10 -23.10
N HIS A 68 -8.03 2.07 -22.39
CA HIS A 68 -7.80 1.12 -21.31
C HIS A 68 -8.55 1.49 -20.03
N GLY A 69 -9.19 2.69 -19.96
CA GLY A 69 -10.02 3.14 -18.86
C GLY A 69 -9.37 4.15 -17.93
N TRP A 70 -8.15 4.60 -18.22
CA TRP A 70 -7.48 5.70 -17.53
C TRP A 70 -8.11 7.02 -17.96
N GLU A 71 -9.23 7.39 -17.34
CA GLU A 71 -10.06 8.48 -17.82
C GLU A 71 -10.07 9.73 -16.95
N TYR A 72 -9.58 9.66 -15.71
CA TYR A 72 -9.57 10.81 -14.81
C TYR A 72 -8.21 11.51 -14.79
N VAL A 73 -8.25 12.85 -14.81
CA VAL A 73 -7.10 13.75 -14.60
C VAL A 73 -7.40 14.59 -13.39
N VAL A 74 -6.70 14.32 -12.25
CA VAL A 74 -6.99 14.90 -10.94
C VAL A 74 -5.85 15.81 -10.50
N ILE A 75 -6.20 17.06 -10.19
CA ILE A 75 -5.27 18.04 -9.58
C ILE A 75 -5.42 17.94 -8.07
N ASP A 76 -4.33 17.57 -7.40
CA ASP A 76 -4.32 17.43 -5.94
C ASP A 76 -4.22 18.79 -5.22
N ILE A 77 -4.13 18.78 -3.89
CA ILE A 77 -4.30 19.92 -3.00
C ILE A 77 -3.41 21.12 -3.34
N ARG A 78 -3.88 22.32 -2.93
CA ARG A 78 -3.27 23.65 -2.98
C ARG A 78 -3.22 24.32 -4.37
N TRP A 79 -3.98 23.82 -5.32
CA TRP A 79 -4.18 24.50 -6.61
C TRP A 79 -4.69 25.96 -6.47
N PHE A 80 -5.23 26.30 -5.33
CA PHE A 80 -5.78 27.62 -4.97
C PHE A 80 -4.75 28.57 -4.30
N CYS A 81 -3.50 28.16 -4.18
CA CYS A 81 -2.42 28.97 -3.62
C CYS A 81 -1.51 29.49 -4.71
N ASN A 82 -1.18 30.79 -4.71
CA ASN A 82 -0.22 31.35 -5.66
C ASN A 82 1.21 30.82 -5.46
N HIS A 83 1.58 30.64 -4.19
CA HIS A 83 2.87 30.10 -3.79
C HIS A 83 2.67 28.97 -2.75
N PRO A 84 2.38 27.74 -3.18
CA PRO A 84 2.28 26.62 -2.27
C PRO A 84 3.67 26.28 -1.75
N SER A 85 3.99 26.69 -0.55
CA SER A 85 5.30 26.46 0.06
C SER A 85 5.40 25.01 0.55
N LEU A 86 6.42 24.26 0.11
CA LEU A 86 6.91 23.05 0.73
C LEU A 86 7.90 23.33 1.87
N GLY A 87 8.17 24.60 2.17
CA GLY A 87 9.20 24.99 3.11
C GLY A 87 8.96 24.51 4.54
N GLY A 88 9.90 23.74 5.08
CA GLY A 88 10.04 23.45 6.51
C GLY A 88 9.02 22.50 7.12
N GLY A 89 8.41 21.71 6.34
CA GLY A 89 7.28 20.84 6.64
C GLY A 89 6.28 21.05 5.54
N TRP A 90 5.86 19.98 4.95
CA TRP A 90 5.00 19.86 3.79
C TRP A 90 3.74 20.74 3.85
N TYR A 91 3.43 21.25 5.03
CA TYR A 91 2.20 21.90 5.40
C TYR A 91 2.47 23.14 6.25
N ASN A 92 3.32 24.05 5.78
CA ASN A 92 3.57 25.28 6.51
C ASN A 92 2.29 26.13 6.56
N GLN A 93 1.52 25.89 7.61
CA GLN A 93 0.22 26.53 7.88
C GLN A 93 0.39 28.01 8.23
N ASN A 94 1.59 28.45 8.55
CA ASN A 94 1.91 29.83 8.94
C ASN A 94 2.56 30.63 7.81
N GLY A 95 2.77 30.05 6.63
CA GLY A 95 3.32 30.75 5.48
C GLY A 95 2.33 31.78 4.93
N ASN A 96 2.84 32.85 4.35
CA ASN A 96 2.08 33.85 3.56
C ASN A 96 1.56 33.18 2.27
N GLN A 97 0.66 32.22 2.40
CA GLN A 97 0.02 31.58 1.27
C GLN A 97 -1.06 32.51 0.76
N GLU A 98 -0.83 33.09 -0.37
CA GLU A 98 -1.81 33.89 -1.05
C GLU A 98 -2.91 33.00 -1.61
N TYR A 99 -3.96 32.76 -0.80
CA TYR A 99 -5.16 32.05 -1.26
C TYR A 99 -5.90 32.89 -2.29
N VAL A 100 -6.26 32.28 -3.40
CA VAL A 100 -7.12 32.88 -4.39
C VAL A 100 -8.57 32.53 -4.05
N LEU A 101 -9.39 33.55 -3.73
CA LEU A 101 -10.77 33.39 -3.26
C LEU A 101 -11.69 34.30 -4.06
N ASP A 102 -12.95 33.86 -4.22
CA ASP A 102 -14.01 34.71 -4.73
C ASP A 102 -14.68 35.56 -3.60
N GLU A 103 -15.69 36.32 -3.94
CA GLU A 103 -16.44 37.18 -3.01
C GLU A 103 -17.19 36.37 -1.94
N TYR A 104 -17.39 35.09 -2.13
CA TYR A 104 -18.05 34.19 -1.17
C TYR A 104 -17.03 33.40 -0.33
N GLY A 105 -15.72 33.62 -0.52
CA GLY A 105 -14.66 32.89 0.18
C GLY A 105 -14.47 31.45 -0.31
N ARG A 106 -14.90 31.16 -1.55
CA ARG A 106 -14.64 29.84 -2.17
C ARG A 106 -13.32 29.89 -2.91
N TYR A 107 -12.58 28.77 -2.87
CA TYR A 107 -11.30 28.66 -3.54
C TYR A 107 -11.43 28.79 -5.06
N LEU A 108 -10.53 29.56 -5.65
CA LEU A 108 -10.33 29.69 -7.09
C LEU A 108 -8.91 29.24 -7.48
N PRO A 109 -8.70 28.70 -8.69
CA PRO A 109 -7.36 28.33 -9.13
C PRO A 109 -6.41 29.52 -9.20
N SER A 110 -5.17 29.27 -8.81
CA SER A 110 -4.11 30.26 -8.86
C SER A 110 -3.81 30.70 -10.30
N PRO A 111 -3.93 32.00 -10.63
CA PRO A 111 -3.63 32.49 -11.98
C PRO A 111 -2.16 32.32 -12.39
N THR A 112 -1.26 32.28 -11.42
CA THR A 112 0.18 32.10 -11.70
C THR A 112 0.51 30.67 -12.11
N ARG A 113 -0.27 29.70 -11.64
CA ARG A 113 -0.05 28.28 -11.87
C ARG A 113 -1.00 27.70 -12.94
N PHE A 114 -2.22 28.23 -13.00
CA PHE A 114 -3.28 27.82 -13.92
C PHE A 114 -3.76 29.03 -14.73
N PRO A 115 -2.94 29.56 -15.64
CA PRO A 115 -3.20 30.86 -16.30
C PRO A 115 -4.48 30.88 -17.13
N SER A 116 -4.95 29.73 -17.62
CA SER A 116 -6.20 29.68 -18.37
C SER A 116 -7.45 30.01 -17.56
N CYS A 117 -7.35 30.02 -16.21
CA CYS A 117 -8.45 30.47 -15.34
C CYS A 117 -8.78 31.95 -15.50
N MET A 118 -7.85 32.74 -16.10
CA MET A 118 -8.07 34.16 -16.33
C MET A 118 -8.66 34.45 -17.71
N GLN A 119 -9.88 34.93 -17.78
CA GLN A 119 -10.55 35.37 -19.01
C GLN A 119 -11.13 36.76 -18.83
N ASP A 120 -10.81 37.68 -19.75
CA ASP A 120 -11.25 39.07 -19.68
C ASP A 120 -11.03 39.78 -18.33
N GLY A 121 -9.89 39.44 -17.70
CA GLY A 121 -9.52 40.04 -16.40
C GLY A 121 -10.25 39.41 -15.19
N LYS A 122 -11.02 38.35 -15.38
CA LYS A 122 -11.75 37.64 -14.32
C LYS A 122 -11.25 36.21 -14.18
N ASN A 123 -11.20 35.72 -12.94
CA ASN A 123 -10.97 34.30 -12.68
C ASN A 123 -12.28 33.53 -12.88
N VAL A 124 -12.33 32.70 -13.92
CA VAL A 124 -13.48 31.87 -14.31
C VAL A 124 -13.36 30.43 -13.82
N GLY A 125 -12.41 30.17 -12.91
CA GLY A 125 -12.18 28.86 -12.36
C GLY A 125 -11.49 27.90 -13.32
N PHE A 126 -11.65 26.61 -13.08
CA PHE A 126 -11.04 25.58 -13.91
C PHE A 126 -11.79 25.27 -15.22
N LYS A 127 -12.88 25.97 -15.52
CA LYS A 127 -13.68 25.67 -16.72
C LYS A 127 -12.82 25.55 -18.01
N PRO A 128 -11.88 26.47 -18.30
CA PRO A 128 -11.09 26.36 -19.54
C PRO A 128 -10.15 25.15 -19.55
N LEU A 129 -9.62 24.77 -18.40
CA LEU A 129 -8.75 23.59 -18.28
C LEU A 129 -9.58 22.30 -18.37
N ALA A 130 -10.72 22.24 -17.67
CA ALA A 130 -11.65 21.12 -17.76
C ALA A 130 -12.12 20.88 -19.20
N ASP A 131 -12.47 21.94 -19.92
CA ASP A 131 -12.88 21.84 -21.34
C ASP A 131 -11.76 21.26 -22.23
N LYS A 132 -10.49 21.60 -21.98
CA LYS A 132 -9.35 21.01 -22.70
C LYS A 132 -9.20 19.52 -22.40
N ILE A 133 -9.34 19.12 -21.14
CA ILE A 133 -9.25 17.72 -20.71
C ILE A 133 -10.42 16.91 -21.26
N HIS A 134 -11.64 17.47 -21.25
CA HIS A 134 -12.82 16.84 -21.85
C HIS A 134 -12.66 16.68 -23.36
N ALA A 135 -12.03 17.64 -24.05
CA ALA A 135 -11.76 17.55 -25.48
C ALA A 135 -10.79 16.41 -25.83
N LEU A 136 -9.94 15.98 -24.89
CA LEU A 136 -9.08 14.79 -25.02
C LEU A 136 -9.83 13.48 -24.65
N GLY A 137 -11.13 13.52 -24.34
CA GLY A 137 -11.93 12.36 -24.01
C GLY A 137 -11.83 11.91 -22.55
N MET A 138 -11.28 12.74 -21.66
CA MET A 138 -11.07 12.44 -20.25
C MET A 138 -11.98 13.26 -19.33
N LYS A 139 -12.02 12.88 -18.06
CA LYS A 139 -12.78 13.53 -16.98
C LYS A 139 -11.83 14.36 -16.11
N PHE A 140 -12.30 15.49 -15.63
CA PHE A 140 -11.52 16.43 -14.82
C PHE A 140 -11.85 16.30 -13.34
N GLY A 141 -10.84 16.22 -12.49
CA GLY A 141 -10.98 16.10 -11.04
C GLY A 141 -10.12 17.08 -10.25
N ILE A 142 -10.55 17.37 -9.04
CA ILE A 142 -9.80 18.19 -8.07
C ILE A 142 -9.83 17.60 -6.68
N HIS A 143 -8.86 18.02 -5.86
CA HIS A 143 -8.81 17.71 -4.42
C HIS A 143 -9.16 18.95 -3.61
N ILE A 144 -9.90 18.77 -2.51
CA ILE A 144 -10.13 19.79 -1.49
C ILE A 144 -10.03 19.20 -0.08
N MET A 145 -9.81 20.08 0.90
CA MET A 145 -10.06 19.72 2.30
C MET A 145 -11.54 19.84 2.63
N ARG A 146 -12.07 19.01 3.55
CA ARG A 146 -13.35 19.32 4.19
C ARG A 146 -13.25 20.62 4.98
N GLY A 147 -14.41 21.16 5.37
CA GLY A 147 -14.49 22.32 6.24
C GLY A 147 -14.45 23.66 5.53
N VAL A 148 -14.51 24.74 6.30
CA VAL A 148 -14.48 26.12 5.83
C VAL A 148 -13.12 26.76 6.13
N PRO A 149 -12.49 27.49 5.18
CA PRO A 149 -11.18 28.09 5.38
C PRO A 149 -11.15 29.12 6.51
N LYS A 150 -10.15 29.04 7.39
CA LYS A 150 -9.93 30.01 8.49
C LYS A 150 -9.79 31.43 7.98
N VAL A 151 -9.12 31.64 6.85
CA VAL A 151 -8.95 32.96 6.24
C VAL A 151 -10.29 33.62 5.90
N VAL A 152 -11.27 32.82 5.58
CA VAL A 152 -12.64 33.28 5.25
C VAL A 152 -13.42 33.69 6.51
N VAL A 153 -13.42 32.80 7.52
CA VAL A 153 -14.21 33.04 8.74
C VAL A 153 -13.67 34.18 9.60
N ASN A 154 -12.37 34.45 9.48
CA ASN A 154 -11.69 35.54 10.18
C ASN A 154 -11.76 36.87 9.46
N SER A 155 -12.42 36.94 8.28
CA SER A 155 -12.57 38.14 7.47
C SER A 155 -14.03 38.59 7.40
N SER A 156 -14.26 39.90 7.49
CA SER A 156 -15.58 40.50 7.24
C SER A 156 -15.89 40.68 5.74
N GLN A 157 -14.87 40.46 4.88
CA GLN A 157 -14.96 40.66 3.43
C GLN A 157 -15.88 39.63 2.77
N TYR A 158 -15.79 38.37 3.18
CA TYR A 158 -16.51 37.28 2.54
C TYR A 158 -17.90 37.06 3.13
N LYS A 159 -18.85 36.66 2.29
CA LYS A 159 -20.24 36.39 2.67
C LYS A 159 -20.67 35.02 2.20
N LEU A 160 -21.45 34.32 3.00
CA LEU A 160 -22.08 33.08 2.57
C LEU A 160 -23.00 33.34 1.38
N LYS A 161 -22.82 32.62 0.27
CA LYS A 161 -23.64 32.73 -0.95
C LYS A 161 -25.13 32.51 -0.59
N GLY A 162 -25.99 33.42 -0.99
CA GLY A 162 -27.43 33.39 -0.67
C GLY A 162 -27.79 33.91 0.73
N TYR A 163 -26.83 34.18 1.61
CA TYR A 163 -27.07 34.64 3.00
C TYR A 163 -26.13 35.78 3.40
N PRO A 164 -26.20 36.96 2.73
CA PRO A 164 -25.21 38.04 2.90
C PRO A 164 -25.19 38.63 4.31
N ASN A 165 -26.26 38.46 5.08
CA ASN A 165 -26.40 39.00 6.42
C ASN A 165 -26.07 38.01 7.55
N ILE A 166 -25.65 36.77 7.22
CA ILE A 166 -25.32 35.76 8.20
C ILE A 166 -23.81 35.81 8.47
N GLY A 167 -23.42 35.88 9.72
CA GLY A 167 -22.03 35.77 10.14
C GLY A 167 -21.52 34.31 10.04
N TRP A 168 -20.23 34.17 9.78
CA TRP A 168 -19.59 32.87 9.64
C TRP A 168 -19.68 31.97 10.88
N SER A 169 -19.86 32.54 12.09
CA SER A 169 -20.12 31.79 13.33
C SER A 169 -21.35 30.88 13.27
N ASN A 170 -22.24 31.08 12.30
CA ASN A 170 -23.36 30.17 12.05
C ASN A 170 -23.03 29.02 11.11
N VAL A 171 -21.87 29.07 10.45
CA VAL A 171 -21.43 28.08 9.46
C VAL A 171 -20.38 27.12 10.06
N TYR A 172 -19.43 27.62 10.84
CA TYR A 172 -18.34 26.83 11.39
C TYR A 172 -18.49 26.60 12.90
N SER A 173 -17.79 25.57 13.39
CA SER A 173 -17.66 25.19 14.79
C SER A 173 -16.20 25.13 15.20
N GLY A 174 -15.93 25.51 16.45
CA GLY A 174 -14.58 25.51 17.02
C GLY A 174 -13.72 26.69 16.54
N THR A 175 -12.55 26.81 17.15
CA THR A 175 -11.57 27.88 16.85
C THR A 175 -10.29 27.33 16.20
N ASN A 176 -10.08 26.03 16.33
CA ASN A 176 -8.93 25.33 15.77
C ASN A 176 -9.40 24.34 14.71
N SER A 177 -8.57 24.10 13.71
CA SER A 177 -8.79 23.00 12.79
C SER A 177 -8.69 21.68 13.54
N PRO A 178 -9.63 20.75 13.35
CA PRO A 178 -9.49 19.42 13.89
C PRO A 178 -8.51 18.54 13.09
N CYS A 179 -8.10 18.99 11.89
CA CYS A 179 -7.12 18.28 11.07
C CYS A 179 -5.71 18.43 11.66
N GLY A 180 -5.07 17.30 12.01
CA GLY A 180 -3.76 17.30 12.65
C GLY A 180 -2.61 17.69 11.71
N TRP A 181 -2.76 17.44 10.41
CA TRP A 181 -1.71 17.67 9.42
C TRP A 181 -1.88 18.97 8.62
N LEU A 182 -3.10 19.52 8.50
CA LEU A 182 -3.37 20.78 7.80
C LEU A 182 -4.39 21.64 8.56
N GLY A 183 -3.92 22.70 9.17
CA GLY A 183 -4.73 23.58 10.02
C GLY A 183 -5.54 24.65 9.28
N ASP A 184 -5.78 24.53 7.99
CA ASP A 184 -6.35 25.58 7.15
C ASP A 184 -7.87 25.75 7.31
N ASN A 185 -8.60 24.68 7.59
CA ASN A 185 -10.06 24.65 7.58
C ASN A 185 -10.65 24.36 8.97
N LEU A 186 -11.84 24.89 9.22
CA LEU A 186 -12.64 24.64 10.42
C LEU A 186 -13.81 23.72 10.11
N LEU A 187 -14.27 22.99 11.12
CA LEU A 187 -15.43 22.10 11.06
C LEU A 187 -16.68 22.87 10.65
N VAL A 188 -17.47 22.35 9.71
CA VAL A 188 -18.74 22.92 9.30
C VAL A 188 -19.87 22.39 10.18
N GLN A 189 -20.71 23.30 10.70
CA GLN A 189 -21.86 22.93 11.51
C GLN A 189 -22.94 22.22 10.68
N ASN A 190 -23.49 21.13 11.19
CA ASN A 190 -24.63 20.45 10.60
C ASN A 190 -25.92 21.28 10.81
N ASN A 191 -26.08 22.29 9.99
CA ASN A 191 -27.27 23.13 9.95
C ASN A 191 -27.53 23.68 8.53
N ARG A 192 -28.62 24.46 8.34
CA ARG A 192 -28.97 24.99 7.03
C ARG A 192 -27.88 25.87 6.40
N TYR A 193 -27.03 26.53 7.18
CA TYR A 193 -25.99 27.42 6.68
C TYR A 193 -24.74 26.63 6.30
N GLY A 194 -24.41 25.59 7.06
CA GLY A 194 -23.36 24.64 6.68
C GLY A 194 -23.73 23.89 5.38
N GLN A 195 -24.98 23.46 5.26
CA GLN A 195 -25.48 22.89 4.00
C GLN A 195 -25.38 23.87 2.83
N ALA A 196 -25.78 25.15 3.04
CA ALA A 196 -25.70 26.18 2.01
C ALA A 196 -24.25 26.47 1.58
N TYR A 197 -23.31 26.36 2.52
CA TYR A 197 -21.87 26.47 2.22
C TYR A 197 -21.43 25.36 1.26
N TYR A 198 -21.68 24.09 1.58
CA TYR A 198 -21.31 22.97 0.69
C TYR A 198 -22.08 23.02 -0.64
N ASN A 199 -23.36 23.38 -0.65
CA ASN A 199 -24.10 23.56 -1.90
C ASN A 199 -23.41 24.58 -2.81
N SER A 200 -23.00 25.74 -2.25
CA SER A 200 -22.36 26.80 -3.04
C SER A 200 -21.02 26.38 -3.66
N ILE A 201 -20.27 25.48 -2.96
CA ILE A 201 -19.01 24.94 -3.45
C ILE A 201 -19.27 23.93 -4.60
N MET A 202 -20.18 22.99 -4.40
CA MET A 202 -20.46 21.97 -5.42
C MET A 202 -21.12 22.58 -6.67
N GLU A 203 -21.95 23.60 -6.52
CA GLU A 203 -22.46 24.38 -7.65
C GLU A 203 -21.31 25.01 -8.46
N LEU A 204 -20.33 25.64 -7.78
CA LEU A 204 -19.15 26.22 -8.43
C LEU A 204 -18.35 25.19 -9.20
N TYR A 205 -18.12 24.04 -8.59
CA TYR A 205 -17.34 22.98 -9.23
C TYR A 205 -18.10 22.32 -10.39
N ALA A 206 -19.41 22.22 -10.29
CA ALA A 206 -20.26 21.81 -11.41
C ALA A 206 -20.19 22.80 -12.59
N GLU A 207 -20.19 24.12 -12.32
CA GLU A 207 -19.99 25.16 -13.31
C GLU A 207 -18.64 25.08 -14.02
N TRP A 208 -17.59 24.63 -13.29
CA TRP A 208 -16.26 24.42 -13.86
C TRP A 208 -16.14 23.14 -14.70
N GLY A 209 -17.09 22.24 -14.59
CA GLY A 209 -17.05 20.95 -15.29
C GLY A 209 -16.27 19.87 -14.54
N VAL A 210 -16.20 19.95 -13.21
CA VAL A 210 -15.56 18.91 -12.38
C VAL A 210 -16.40 17.63 -12.41
N ASP A 211 -15.73 16.48 -12.64
CA ASP A 211 -16.34 15.14 -12.72
C ASP A 211 -15.96 14.27 -11.52
N PHE A 212 -14.91 14.65 -10.79
CA PHE A 212 -14.36 13.88 -9.67
C PHE A 212 -13.85 14.82 -8.59
N ILE A 213 -14.14 14.49 -7.35
CA ILE A 213 -13.66 15.27 -6.21
C ILE A 213 -13.08 14.34 -5.13
N LYS A 214 -11.81 14.56 -4.80
CA LYS A 214 -11.14 13.94 -3.65
C LYS A 214 -11.27 14.92 -2.48
N ILE A 215 -11.95 14.50 -1.42
CA ILE A 215 -12.15 15.32 -0.22
C ILE A 215 -11.40 14.71 0.94
N ASP A 216 -10.51 15.49 1.51
CA ASP A 216 -9.54 15.08 2.50
C ASP A 216 -10.04 15.34 3.93
N ASP A 217 -9.40 14.63 4.89
CA ASP A 217 -9.67 14.71 6.34
C ASP A 217 -11.11 14.29 6.72
N LEU A 218 -11.67 13.26 6.03
CA LEU A 218 -13.03 12.76 6.32
C LEU A 218 -13.06 11.52 7.21
N SER A 219 -11.92 10.83 7.40
CA SER A 219 -11.88 9.46 7.94
C SER A 219 -11.52 9.38 9.43
N ARG A 220 -10.73 10.32 9.98
CA ARG A 220 -10.23 10.28 11.37
C ARG A 220 -10.24 11.64 12.06
N PRO A 221 -11.27 11.88 12.91
CA PRO A 221 -12.48 11.06 13.11
C PRO A 221 -13.35 11.02 11.86
N PHE A 222 -14.28 10.04 11.80
CA PHE A 222 -15.20 9.94 10.67
C PHE A 222 -16.28 11.03 10.77
N TYR A 223 -16.26 11.98 9.83
CA TYR A 223 -17.09 13.18 9.88
C TYR A 223 -18.46 12.99 9.19
N THR A 224 -19.28 12.12 9.74
CA THR A 224 -20.60 11.73 9.19
C THR A 224 -21.45 12.91 8.77
N ASP A 225 -21.58 13.95 9.60
CA ASP A 225 -22.38 15.12 9.31
C ASP A 225 -21.90 15.90 8.09
N GLU A 226 -20.58 16.10 7.96
CA GLU A 226 -20.01 16.77 6.79
C GLU A 226 -20.12 15.91 5.54
N ILE A 227 -19.91 14.60 5.65
CA ILE A 227 -20.08 13.64 4.54
C ILE A 227 -21.51 13.71 4.00
N HIS A 228 -22.53 13.72 4.87
CA HIS A 228 -23.92 13.83 4.47
C HIS A 228 -24.23 15.17 3.79
N MET A 229 -23.71 16.29 4.31
CA MET A 229 -23.86 17.60 3.68
C MET A 229 -23.18 17.67 2.31
N ILE A 230 -21.99 17.11 2.18
CA ILE A 230 -21.22 17.01 0.93
C ILE A 230 -21.99 16.16 -0.09
N ARG A 231 -22.40 14.94 0.28
CA ARG A 231 -23.16 14.07 -0.62
C ARG A 231 -24.42 14.74 -1.13
N LYS A 232 -25.18 15.35 -0.23
CA LYS A 232 -26.39 16.09 -0.60
C LYS A 232 -26.11 17.28 -1.53
N ALA A 233 -25.01 18.00 -1.31
CA ALA A 233 -24.60 19.10 -2.16
C ALA A 233 -24.24 18.63 -3.58
N ILE A 234 -23.52 17.51 -3.68
CA ILE A 234 -23.18 16.89 -4.98
C ILE A 234 -24.44 16.43 -5.70
N ASP A 235 -25.38 15.78 -5.02
CA ASP A 235 -26.65 15.32 -5.63
C ASP A 235 -27.50 16.45 -6.18
N GLN A 236 -27.35 17.68 -5.64
CA GLN A 236 -28.14 18.87 -6.01
C GLN A 236 -27.41 19.82 -6.99
N CYS A 237 -26.11 19.65 -7.24
CA CYS A 237 -25.33 20.60 -8.05
C CYS A 237 -25.60 20.50 -9.57
N GLY A 238 -26.37 19.51 -10.01
CA GLY A 238 -26.77 19.36 -11.41
C GLY A 238 -25.75 18.67 -12.30
N ARG A 239 -24.63 18.17 -11.74
CA ARG A 239 -23.58 17.42 -12.46
C ARG A 239 -23.23 16.14 -11.72
N PRO A 240 -23.01 15.00 -12.43
CA PRO A 240 -22.41 13.81 -11.85
C PRO A 240 -20.97 14.11 -11.40
N ILE A 241 -20.72 14.04 -10.10
CA ILE A 241 -19.37 14.22 -9.53
C ILE A 241 -19.07 13.00 -8.66
N VAL A 242 -18.09 12.22 -9.05
CA VAL A 242 -17.60 11.07 -8.29
C VAL A 242 -16.95 11.56 -7.00
N LEU A 243 -17.40 11.05 -5.86
CA LEU A 243 -16.85 11.39 -4.54
C LEU A 243 -15.85 10.36 -4.08
N SER A 244 -14.60 10.80 -3.89
CA SER A 244 -13.53 10.07 -3.22
C SER A 244 -13.33 10.65 -1.82
N MET A 245 -13.47 9.80 -0.79
CA MET A 245 -13.15 10.16 0.59
C MET A 245 -11.72 9.77 0.91
N SER A 246 -10.92 10.76 1.31
CA SER A 246 -9.48 10.67 1.52
C SER A 246 -9.06 11.57 2.70
N PRO A 247 -7.79 11.54 3.10
CA PRO A 247 -6.93 10.39 3.28
C PRO A 247 -7.18 9.74 4.64
N GLY A 248 -6.34 8.74 4.88
CA GLY A 248 -6.33 8.01 6.12
C GLY A 248 -7.26 6.81 6.10
N LYS A 249 -6.82 5.77 6.79
CA LYS A 249 -7.56 4.52 6.91
C LYS A 249 -8.97 4.77 7.46
N THR A 250 -9.98 4.47 6.65
CA THR A 250 -11.37 4.48 7.09
C THR A 250 -11.62 3.26 7.98
N GLN A 251 -12.16 3.48 9.17
CA GLN A 251 -12.49 2.37 10.06
C GLN A 251 -13.68 1.57 9.51
N PHE A 252 -13.57 0.25 9.51
CA PHE A 252 -14.56 -0.67 8.91
C PHE A 252 -15.98 -0.51 9.47
N GLN A 253 -16.11 -0.11 10.72
CA GLN A 253 -17.43 0.19 11.32
C GLN A 253 -18.24 1.24 10.55
N TYR A 254 -17.61 2.03 9.69
CA TYR A 254 -18.25 3.04 8.83
C TYR A 254 -18.49 2.55 7.40
N ALA A 255 -18.30 1.26 7.11
CA ALA A 255 -18.52 0.70 5.78
C ALA A 255 -19.91 1.04 5.22
N ASP A 256 -20.96 0.93 6.04
CA ASP A 256 -22.33 1.29 5.64
C ASP A 256 -22.48 2.76 5.26
N GLU A 257 -21.78 3.66 5.96
CA GLU A 257 -21.80 5.09 5.65
C GLU A 257 -21.04 5.39 4.35
N CYS A 258 -19.91 4.70 4.12
CA CYS A 258 -19.19 4.79 2.84
C CYS A 258 -20.08 4.35 1.67
N LEU A 259 -20.75 3.20 1.81
CA LEU A 259 -21.64 2.65 0.79
C LEU A 259 -22.83 3.55 0.45
N LYS A 260 -23.31 4.33 1.43
CA LYS A 260 -24.44 5.28 1.24
C LYS A 260 -24.02 6.60 0.62
N ASN A 261 -22.77 7.02 0.77
CA ASN A 261 -22.39 8.39 0.48
C ASN A 261 -21.26 8.54 -0.53
N ALA A 262 -20.33 7.57 -0.65
CA ALA A 262 -19.12 7.71 -1.44
C ALA A 262 -19.05 6.74 -2.62
N ASN A 263 -18.37 7.14 -3.68
CA ASN A 263 -18.01 6.25 -4.78
C ASN A 263 -16.73 5.49 -4.51
N MET A 264 -15.81 6.10 -3.75
CA MET A 264 -14.62 5.43 -3.25
C MET A 264 -14.16 6.04 -1.92
N TRP A 265 -13.43 5.27 -1.13
CA TRP A 265 -12.89 5.69 0.17
C TRP A 265 -11.59 4.96 0.46
N ARG A 266 -10.67 5.66 1.10
CA ARG A 266 -9.38 5.11 1.48
C ARG A 266 -9.54 4.04 2.57
N MET A 267 -9.03 2.85 2.33
CA MET A 267 -8.93 1.80 3.35
C MET A 267 -7.54 1.73 3.99
N MET A 268 -6.59 2.49 3.45
CA MET A 268 -5.22 2.61 3.94
C MET A 268 -4.84 4.06 4.20
N ASP A 269 -3.77 4.27 4.96
CA ASP A 269 -3.05 5.54 5.01
C ASP A 269 -2.27 5.78 3.72
N ASP A 270 -1.57 6.92 3.62
CA ASP A 270 -0.82 7.27 2.41
C ASP A 270 0.25 6.23 2.11
N LEU A 271 0.20 5.71 0.89
CA LEU A 271 1.10 4.67 0.42
C LEU A 271 2.22 5.28 -0.41
N TRP A 272 3.45 4.85 -0.13
CA TRP A 272 4.62 5.24 -0.88
C TRP A 272 5.37 4.03 -1.42
N ASP A 273 6.36 4.27 -2.27
CA ASP A 273 7.12 3.30 -3.05
C ASP A 273 8.11 2.46 -2.21
N ASN A 274 7.57 1.74 -1.24
CA ASN A 274 8.34 0.77 -0.45
C ASN A 274 7.52 -0.50 -0.17
N TRP A 275 8.21 -1.62 -0.02
CA TRP A 275 7.56 -2.91 0.16
C TRP A 275 6.66 -2.98 1.39
N SER A 276 7.09 -2.42 2.52
CA SER A 276 6.31 -2.50 3.76
C SER A 276 4.95 -1.82 3.63
N ALA A 277 4.85 -0.77 2.81
CA ALA A 277 3.58 -0.12 2.52
C ALA A 277 2.65 -1.03 1.70
N ILE A 278 3.18 -1.74 0.69
CA ILE A 278 2.41 -2.72 -0.10
C ILE A 278 2.00 -3.91 0.78
N ASP A 279 2.94 -4.42 1.58
CA ASP A 279 2.71 -5.59 2.45
C ASP A 279 1.56 -5.35 3.44
N ALA A 280 1.46 -4.15 3.99
CA ALA A 280 0.38 -3.76 4.88
C ALA A 280 -1.02 -3.76 4.22
N VAL A 281 -1.10 -3.62 2.88
CA VAL A 281 -2.38 -3.60 2.16
C VAL A 281 -3.06 -4.97 2.15
N PHE A 282 -2.32 -6.08 2.22
CA PHE A 282 -2.91 -7.42 2.11
C PHE A 282 -3.98 -7.68 3.16
N ALA A 283 -3.74 -7.32 4.42
CA ALA A 283 -4.72 -7.48 5.49
C ALA A 283 -5.97 -6.62 5.27
N GLU A 284 -5.77 -5.37 4.86
CA GLU A 284 -6.89 -4.47 4.59
C GLU A 284 -7.69 -4.90 3.35
N ALA A 285 -7.02 -5.34 2.28
CA ALA A 285 -7.68 -5.82 1.08
C ALA A 285 -8.60 -7.01 1.40
N ASP A 286 -8.13 -7.97 2.21
CA ASP A 286 -8.95 -9.11 2.66
C ASP A 286 -10.12 -8.64 3.51
N PHE A 287 -9.87 -7.75 4.47
CA PHE A 287 -10.88 -7.22 5.39
C PHE A 287 -12.00 -6.47 4.67
N TRP A 288 -11.68 -5.73 3.59
CA TRP A 288 -12.65 -4.98 2.80
C TRP A 288 -13.21 -5.74 1.58
N SER A 289 -12.73 -6.97 1.30
CA SER A 289 -13.05 -7.70 0.07
C SER A 289 -14.54 -7.87 -0.21
N GLY A 290 -15.36 -8.10 0.82
CA GLY A 290 -16.80 -8.26 0.67
C GLY A 290 -17.60 -6.95 0.57
N VAL A 291 -16.98 -5.79 0.63
CA VAL A 291 -17.66 -4.48 0.70
C VAL A 291 -17.72 -3.79 -0.65
N SER A 292 -16.63 -3.84 -1.42
CA SER A 292 -16.57 -3.23 -2.76
C SER A 292 -17.62 -3.81 -3.70
N ARG A 293 -18.27 -2.94 -4.46
CA ARG A 293 -19.31 -3.32 -5.42
C ARG A 293 -19.51 -2.22 -6.46
N PRO A 294 -20.16 -2.49 -7.61
CA PRO A 294 -20.38 -1.47 -8.63
C PRO A 294 -20.92 -0.16 -8.06
N GLY A 295 -20.16 0.91 -8.27
CA GLY A 295 -20.44 2.27 -7.79
C GLY A 295 -19.87 2.64 -6.42
N ASN A 296 -19.27 1.67 -5.70
CA ASN A 296 -18.69 1.86 -4.36
C ASN A 296 -17.41 1.01 -4.22
N TRP A 297 -16.26 1.66 -4.06
CA TRP A 297 -14.96 1.00 -4.13
C TRP A 297 -14.07 1.34 -2.94
N ALA A 298 -13.55 0.31 -2.26
CA ALA A 298 -12.49 0.48 -1.27
C ALA A 298 -11.17 0.76 -1.99
N ASP A 299 -10.44 1.78 -1.55
CA ASP A 299 -9.29 2.36 -2.23
C ASP A 299 -8.00 2.04 -1.46
N CYS A 300 -7.11 1.28 -2.10
CA CYS A 300 -5.78 0.93 -1.59
C CYS A 300 -4.78 2.09 -1.67
N ASP A 301 -5.17 3.26 -2.19
CA ASP A 301 -4.36 4.41 -2.52
C ASP A 301 -3.77 4.40 -3.93
N MET A 302 -3.12 5.52 -4.24
CA MET A 302 -2.49 5.80 -5.52
C MET A 302 -1.34 4.82 -5.82
N LEU A 303 -0.93 4.81 -7.08
CA LEU A 303 0.16 3.98 -7.57
C LEU A 303 1.44 4.83 -7.70
N PRO A 304 2.38 4.78 -6.76
CA PRO A 304 3.64 5.52 -6.81
C PRO A 304 4.63 4.83 -7.78
N LEU A 305 4.25 4.75 -9.03
CA LEU A 305 4.98 4.12 -10.13
C LEU A 305 5.59 5.14 -11.08
N GLY A 306 6.60 4.74 -11.86
CA GLY A 306 7.30 5.64 -12.76
C GLY A 306 8.17 6.66 -12.02
N GLN A 307 8.29 7.87 -12.53
CA GLN A 307 9.01 8.96 -11.88
C GLN A 307 8.09 9.74 -10.93
N ILE A 308 8.43 9.79 -9.65
CA ILE A 308 7.67 10.46 -8.59
C ILE A 308 8.50 11.52 -7.88
N ALA A 309 7.87 12.27 -6.97
CA ALA A 309 8.50 13.32 -6.15
C ALA A 309 9.22 14.43 -6.93
N ALA A 310 8.83 14.69 -8.19
CA ALA A 310 9.38 15.75 -9.01
C ALA A 310 8.65 17.07 -8.76
N THR A 311 9.33 18.06 -8.21
CA THR A 311 8.77 19.39 -7.92
C THR A 311 9.21 20.44 -8.96
N ILE A 312 9.36 20.03 -10.21
CA ILE A 312 10.06 20.79 -11.25
C ILE A 312 9.28 22.04 -11.73
N GLY A 313 8.01 22.10 -11.50
CA GLY A 313 7.15 23.13 -12.13
C GLY A 313 7.03 24.44 -11.38
N ASP A 314 7.50 24.57 -10.15
CA ASP A 314 7.27 25.77 -9.33
C ASP A 314 8.54 26.59 -9.11
N PRO A 315 8.63 27.81 -9.70
CA PRO A 315 9.74 28.71 -9.46
C PRO A 315 9.85 29.22 -8.01
N GLY A 316 8.80 28.98 -7.17
CA GLY A 316 8.83 29.28 -5.73
C GLY A 316 9.51 28.19 -4.88
N TYR A 317 9.81 27.02 -5.44
CA TYR A 317 10.56 25.98 -4.75
C TYR A 317 12.05 26.17 -4.94
N ALA A 318 12.72 26.68 -3.91
CA ALA A 318 14.15 26.95 -3.93
C ALA A 318 15.03 25.71 -4.19
N ASN A 319 14.46 24.51 -4.09
CA ASN A 319 15.13 23.22 -4.28
C ASN A 319 14.22 22.30 -5.15
N ALA A 320 13.84 22.79 -6.33
CA ALA A 320 13.10 21.94 -7.26
C ALA A 320 13.89 20.65 -7.53
N ASP A 321 13.34 19.52 -7.13
CA ASP A 321 13.94 18.20 -7.35
C ASP A 321 13.37 17.58 -8.62
N ALA A 322 14.22 16.91 -9.39
CA ALA A 322 13.80 16.12 -10.54
C ALA A 322 13.01 14.87 -10.13
N GLY A 323 12.88 14.62 -8.85
CA GLY A 323 12.29 13.42 -8.29
C GLY A 323 13.18 12.19 -8.43
N HIS A 324 12.59 11.04 -8.18
CA HIS A 324 13.25 9.75 -8.34
C HIS A 324 12.35 8.78 -9.10
N TRP A 325 12.96 7.75 -9.67
CA TRP A 325 12.20 6.62 -10.22
C TRP A 325 11.72 5.76 -9.05
N THR A 326 10.50 5.19 -9.15
CA THR A 326 9.95 4.35 -8.08
C THR A 326 10.98 3.37 -7.53
N ASN A 327 11.07 3.27 -6.21
CA ASN A 327 11.97 2.33 -5.52
C ASN A 327 11.46 0.88 -5.56
N LEU A 328 10.24 0.66 -6.04
CA LEU A 328 9.67 -0.68 -6.18
C LEU A 328 10.37 -1.46 -7.29
N SER A 329 10.81 -2.68 -7.01
CA SER A 329 11.26 -3.61 -8.03
C SER A 329 10.13 -3.95 -9.00
N HIS A 330 10.45 -4.52 -10.16
CA HIS A 330 9.40 -4.95 -11.11
C HIS A 330 8.46 -6.00 -10.49
N ASP A 331 8.97 -6.90 -9.65
CA ASP A 331 8.17 -7.92 -8.97
C ASP A 331 7.20 -7.26 -7.96
N GLU A 332 7.66 -6.28 -7.19
CA GLU A 332 6.81 -5.50 -6.28
C GLU A 332 5.75 -4.66 -7.02
N GLN A 333 6.10 -4.11 -8.19
CA GLN A 333 5.14 -3.42 -9.05
C GLN A 333 4.07 -4.38 -9.61
N TYR A 334 4.45 -5.61 -10.00
CA TYR A 334 3.48 -6.65 -10.35
C TYR A 334 2.59 -7.02 -9.16
N THR A 335 3.15 -7.12 -7.95
CA THR A 335 2.37 -7.39 -6.74
C THR A 335 1.37 -6.28 -6.46
N MET A 336 1.79 -5.02 -6.47
CA MET A 336 0.90 -3.88 -6.30
C MET A 336 -0.24 -3.92 -7.32
N MET A 337 0.09 -3.96 -8.59
CA MET A 337 -0.94 -3.98 -9.65
C MET A 337 -1.88 -5.18 -9.51
N THR A 338 -1.36 -6.37 -9.22
CA THR A 338 -2.17 -7.59 -9.10
C THR A 338 -3.14 -7.51 -7.92
N LEU A 339 -2.66 -7.04 -6.76
CA LEU A 339 -3.50 -6.91 -5.56
C LEU A 339 -4.58 -5.84 -5.75
N TRP A 340 -4.21 -4.62 -6.23
CA TRP A 340 -5.19 -3.56 -6.54
C TRP A 340 -6.22 -4.04 -7.57
N GLY A 341 -5.75 -4.79 -8.58
CA GLY A 341 -6.62 -5.32 -9.63
C GLY A 341 -7.63 -6.33 -9.12
N ILE A 342 -7.18 -7.34 -8.36
CA ILE A 342 -8.05 -8.43 -7.94
C ILE A 342 -9.01 -8.02 -6.81
N CYS A 343 -8.62 -7.08 -5.93
CA CYS A 343 -9.53 -6.53 -4.92
C CYS A 343 -10.40 -5.37 -5.43
N HIS A 344 -10.31 -5.03 -6.72
CA HIS A 344 -11.08 -3.95 -7.38
C HIS A 344 -10.85 -2.57 -6.79
N SER A 345 -9.63 -2.27 -6.33
CA SER A 345 -9.28 -0.92 -5.89
C SER A 345 -9.28 0.06 -7.07
N PRO A 346 -9.72 1.31 -6.90
CA PRO A 346 -9.42 2.36 -7.85
C PRO A 346 -7.93 2.42 -8.21
N LEU A 347 -7.60 2.82 -9.43
CA LEU A 347 -6.23 2.92 -9.93
C LEU A 347 -5.91 4.37 -10.29
N PHE A 348 -5.19 5.06 -9.44
CA PHE A 348 -4.69 6.42 -9.74
C PHE A 348 -3.17 6.41 -9.84
N PHE A 349 -2.67 6.55 -11.08
CA PHE A 349 -1.25 6.63 -11.34
C PHE A 349 -0.68 7.93 -10.77
N GLY A 350 0.34 7.84 -9.93
CA GLY A 350 0.91 8.98 -9.22
C GLY A 350 2.15 9.59 -9.89
N GLY A 351 2.80 8.89 -10.81
CA GLY A 351 4.03 9.33 -11.44
C GLY A 351 3.84 10.33 -12.59
N GLU A 352 4.95 10.85 -13.10
CA GLU A 352 4.99 11.68 -14.30
C GLU A 352 4.89 10.81 -15.55
N MET A 353 3.71 10.72 -16.16
CA MET A 353 3.46 9.80 -17.29
C MET A 353 4.36 10.06 -18.49
N THR A 354 4.77 11.31 -18.72
CA THR A 354 5.64 11.66 -19.87
C THR A 354 7.03 11.04 -19.79
N LYS A 355 7.38 10.46 -18.65
CA LYS A 355 8.66 9.78 -18.39
C LYS A 355 8.55 8.27 -18.36
N ASN A 356 7.34 7.71 -18.47
CA ASN A 356 7.12 6.28 -18.38
C ASN A 356 8.01 5.50 -19.36
N ASP A 357 8.61 4.43 -18.85
CA ASP A 357 9.32 3.45 -19.66
C ASP A 357 8.37 2.40 -20.28
N ALA A 358 8.92 1.49 -21.04
CA ALA A 358 8.15 0.43 -21.69
C ALA A 358 7.50 -0.53 -20.68
N PHE A 359 8.19 -0.79 -19.56
CA PHE A 359 7.67 -1.67 -18.51
C PHE A 359 6.46 -1.03 -17.80
N THR A 360 6.58 0.21 -17.34
CA THR A 360 5.49 0.96 -16.73
C THR A 360 4.28 1.03 -17.65
N ASN A 361 4.49 1.36 -18.94
CA ASN A 361 3.41 1.38 -19.92
C ASN A 361 2.76 -0.01 -20.11
N SER A 362 3.53 -1.09 -20.03
CA SER A 362 2.99 -2.46 -20.13
C SER A 362 2.04 -2.82 -19.00
N LEU A 363 2.26 -2.28 -17.79
CA LEU A 363 1.35 -2.41 -16.66
C LEU A 363 0.03 -1.67 -16.90
N LEU A 364 0.11 -0.45 -17.46
CA LEU A 364 -1.05 0.41 -17.68
C LEU A 364 -1.93 -0.01 -18.88
N THR A 365 -1.42 -0.85 -19.78
CA THR A 365 -2.10 -1.21 -21.02
C THR A 365 -2.44 -2.70 -21.17
N ASN A 366 -2.40 -3.46 -20.08
CA ASN A 366 -2.76 -4.88 -20.13
C ASN A 366 -4.29 -5.06 -20.09
N GLU A 367 -4.87 -5.40 -21.24
CA GLU A 367 -6.33 -5.51 -21.38
C GLU A 367 -6.94 -6.63 -20.55
N GLU A 368 -6.28 -7.79 -20.42
CA GLU A 368 -6.78 -8.91 -19.61
C GLU A 368 -6.77 -8.56 -18.11
N TYR A 369 -5.74 -7.87 -17.65
CA TYR A 369 -5.69 -7.31 -16.30
C TYR A 369 -6.87 -6.35 -16.07
N HIS A 370 -7.11 -5.43 -17.00
CA HIS A 370 -8.22 -4.48 -16.88
C HIS A 370 -9.59 -5.16 -16.97
N GLN A 371 -9.72 -6.25 -17.71
CA GLN A 371 -10.96 -7.05 -17.72
C GLN A 371 -11.25 -7.60 -16.33
N MET A 372 -10.28 -8.22 -15.68
CA MET A 372 -10.40 -8.69 -14.31
C MET A 372 -10.72 -7.54 -13.35
N HIS A 373 -9.93 -6.46 -13.39
CA HIS A 373 -10.08 -5.32 -12.49
C HIS A 373 -11.46 -4.66 -12.56
N LYS A 374 -12.00 -4.49 -13.77
CA LYS A 374 -13.28 -3.80 -13.97
C LYS A 374 -14.49 -4.67 -13.74
N TYR A 375 -14.41 -5.95 -14.08
CA TYR A 375 -15.57 -6.81 -14.23
C TYR A 375 -15.51 -8.13 -13.46
N GLY A 376 -14.38 -8.46 -12.86
CA GLY A 376 -14.25 -9.63 -11.99
C GLY A 376 -15.30 -9.58 -10.87
N GLN A 377 -15.79 -10.75 -10.48
CA GLN A 377 -16.81 -10.91 -9.43
C GLN A 377 -16.33 -11.93 -8.39
N ASP A 378 -16.92 -11.88 -7.21
CA ASP A 378 -16.60 -12.81 -6.12
C ASP A 378 -15.11 -12.83 -5.78
N ALA A 379 -14.49 -11.64 -5.78
CA ALA A 379 -13.08 -11.50 -5.43
C ALA A 379 -12.87 -11.67 -3.92
N HIS A 380 -12.02 -12.64 -3.55
CA HIS A 380 -11.71 -12.92 -2.15
C HIS A 380 -10.37 -13.63 -1.99
N GLN A 381 -9.81 -13.52 -0.79
CA GLN A 381 -8.63 -14.27 -0.38
C GLN A 381 -9.02 -15.73 -0.08
N VAL A 382 -8.35 -16.66 -0.74
CA VAL A 382 -8.61 -18.11 -0.57
C VAL A 382 -7.88 -18.65 0.65
N TYR A 383 -6.60 -18.27 0.78
CA TYR A 383 -5.82 -18.51 1.98
C TYR A 383 -4.66 -17.52 2.10
N ASN A 384 -4.17 -17.39 3.32
CA ASN A 384 -2.97 -16.65 3.67
C ASN A 384 -2.11 -17.56 4.56
N ASP A 385 -1.00 -18.05 4.03
CA ASP A 385 0.00 -18.79 4.76
C ASP A 385 1.07 -17.81 5.27
N GLU A 386 0.85 -17.28 6.47
CA GLU A 386 1.77 -16.32 7.09
C GLU A 386 3.15 -16.91 7.36
N ASP A 387 3.25 -18.23 7.58
CA ASP A 387 4.52 -18.89 7.87
C ASP A 387 5.42 -18.97 6.63
N ASN A 388 4.83 -19.09 5.44
CA ASN A 388 5.54 -19.13 4.16
C ASN A 388 5.39 -17.85 3.34
N GLY A 389 4.64 -16.88 3.81
CA GLY A 389 4.37 -15.62 3.13
C GLY A 389 3.55 -15.79 1.84
N GLN A 390 2.79 -16.89 1.73
CA GLN A 390 2.02 -17.20 0.53
C GLN A 390 0.58 -16.76 0.66
N VAL A 391 0.12 -15.95 -0.29
CA VAL A 391 -1.28 -15.48 -0.34
C VAL A 391 -1.88 -15.86 -1.69
N VAL A 392 -3.12 -16.34 -1.66
CA VAL A 392 -3.87 -16.73 -2.85
C VAL A 392 -5.22 -16.02 -2.87
N TRP A 393 -5.49 -15.35 -3.97
CA TRP A 393 -6.76 -14.71 -4.27
C TRP A 393 -7.40 -15.28 -5.51
N THR A 394 -8.72 -15.21 -5.58
CA THR A 394 -9.48 -15.59 -6.77
C THR A 394 -10.58 -14.58 -7.07
N SER A 395 -10.97 -14.52 -8.33
CA SER A 395 -12.21 -13.90 -8.80
C SER A 395 -12.73 -14.64 -10.04
N VAL A 396 -13.91 -14.28 -10.51
CA VAL A 396 -14.55 -14.92 -11.67
C VAL A 396 -14.84 -13.88 -12.72
N ASP A 397 -14.54 -14.18 -13.97
CA ASP A 397 -15.05 -13.42 -15.11
C ASP A 397 -16.53 -13.79 -15.35
N PRO A 398 -17.46 -12.87 -15.09
CA PRO A 398 -18.90 -13.19 -15.22
C PRO A 398 -19.32 -13.42 -16.67
N ALA A 399 -18.54 -12.97 -17.65
CA ALA A 399 -18.85 -13.12 -19.06
C ALA A 399 -18.51 -14.53 -19.58
N THR A 400 -17.43 -15.11 -19.12
CA THR A 400 -16.89 -16.39 -19.59
C THR A 400 -17.02 -17.52 -18.57
N GLY A 401 -17.08 -17.19 -17.28
CA GLY A 401 -16.97 -18.14 -16.19
C GLY A 401 -15.54 -18.60 -15.90
N ASN A 402 -14.54 -18.06 -16.63
CA ASN A 402 -13.14 -18.31 -16.33
C ASN A 402 -12.79 -17.78 -14.94
N ARG A 403 -11.86 -18.47 -14.26
CA ARG A 403 -11.35 -18.04 -12.97
C ARG A 403 -10.10 -17.19 -13.15
N TYR A 404 -10.00 -16.12 -12.39
CA TYR A 404 -8.75 -15.43 -12.13
C TYR A 404 -8.13 -15.99 -10.84
N LEU A 405 -6.83 -16.21 -10.89
CA LEU A 405 -6.07 -16.71 -9.76
C LEU A 405 -4.83 -15.81 -9.59
N ALA A 406 -4.74 -15.14 -8.46
CA ALA A 406 -3.59 -14.34 -8.11
C ALA A 406 -2.81 -14.99 -6.98
N LEU A 407 -1.52 -15.21 -7.20
CA LEU A 407 -0.58 -15.81 -6.26
C LEU A 407 0.44 -14.75 -5.88
N PHE A 408 0.69 -14.61 -4.58
CA PHE A 408 1.61 -13.62 -4.05
C PHE A 408 2.60 -14.27 -3.09
N GLN A 409 3.88 -13.96 -3.26
CA GLN A 409 4.94 -14.33 -2.33
C GLN A 409 5.36 -13.09 -1.57
N ARG A 410 4.87 -12.95 -0.33
CA ARG A 410 5.17 -11.81 0.51
C ARG A 410 6.54 -11.87 1.17
N ASP A 411 7.19 -13.01 1.12
CA ASP A 411 8.28 -13.43 1.98
C ASP A 411 7.93 -13.28 3.46
N ASN A 412 8.08 -14.34 4.20
CA ASN A 412 7.94 -14.23 5.64
C ASN A 412 9.14 -13.47 6.20
N THR A 413 9.00 -12.15 6.27
CA THR A 413 10.02 -11.28 6.86
C THR A 413 9.92 -11.22 8.37
N ARG A 414 8.92 -11.92 8.98
CA ARG A 414 8.66 -11.81 10.40
C ARG A 414 9.30 -12.95 11.18
N TRP A 415 8.73 -14.14 11.15
CA TRP A 415 9.12 -15.21 12.08
C TRP A 415 9.03 -16.58 11.39
N VAL A 416 10.12 -17.04 10.78
CA VAL A 416 10.17 -18.30 10.00
C VAL A 416 9.86 -19.55 10.83
N VAL A 417 10.00 -19.46 12.13
CA VAL A 417 9.76 -20.58 13.05
C VAL A 417 8.51 -20.38 13.91
N GLY A 418 7.51 -19.68 13.40
CA GLY A 418 6.27 -19.36 14.13
C GLY A 418 5.61 -20.57 14.78
N ASN A 419 5.57 -21.71 14.09
CA ASN A 419 5.07 -22.98 14.60
C ASN A 419 6.00 -23.69 15.57
N LYS A 420 7.24 -23.25 15.74
CA LYS A 420 8.25 -23.77 16.69
C LYS A 420 8.41 -22.88 17.91
N ALA A 421 7.59 -21.85 18.05
CA ALA A 421 7.56 -21.03 19.26
C ALA A 421 7.26 -21.90 20.47
N LEU A 422 8.00 -21.70 21.56
CA LEU A 422 7.68 -22.34 22.86
C LEU A 422 6.38 -21.80 23.45
N TYR A 423 6.05 -20.56 23.11
CA TYR A 423 4.82 -19.88 23.47
C TYR A 423 4.40 -18.91 22.36
N LYS A 424 3.10 -18.90 22.07
CA LYS A 424 2.48 -17.90 21.18
C LYS A 424 1.15 -17.50 21.82
N SER A 425 0.95 -16.21 22.07
CA SER A 425 -0.30 -15.70 22.62
C SER A 425 -1.38 -15.62 21.53
N GLU A 426 -2.65 -15.61 21.97
CA GLU A 426 -3.69 -14.98 21.18
C GLU A 426 -3.40 -13.47 21.06
N THR A 427 -4.14 -12.78 20.20
CA THR A 427 -4.00 -11.33 20.06
C THR A 427 -4.35 -10.61 21.37
N VAL A 428 -3.42 -9.80 21.83
CA VAL A 428 -3.59 -8.91 22.99
C VAL A 428 -3.92 -7.52 22.46
N ALA A 429 -5.14 -7.07 22.70
CA ALA A 429 -5.66 -5.79 22.22
C ALA A 429 -6.26 -4.99 23.39
N TYR A 430 -6.69 -3.79 23.12
CA TYR A 430 -7.44 -2.98 24.11
C TYR A 430 -8.75 -3.65 24.59
N THR A 431 -9.26 -4.66 23.85
CA THR A 431 -10.42 -5.47 24.24
C THR A 431 -10.06 -6.69 25.07
N THR A 432 -8.78 -7.03 25.17
CA THR A 432 -8.30 -8.16 25.97
C THR A 432 -8.41 -7.83 27.45
N ASP A 433 -8.96 -8.74 28.24
CA ASP A 433 -9.10 -8.57 29.67
C ASP A 433 -7.72 -8.36 30.33
N GLY A 434 -7.61 -7.27 31.09
CA GLY A 434 -6.35 -6.86 31.70
C GLY A 434 -5.28 -6.33 30.74
N HIS A 435 -5.55 -6.20 29.44
CA HIS A 435 -4.61 -5.78 28.36
C HIS A 435 -3.29 -6.59 28.39
N ALA A 436 -3.32 -7.80 28.89
CA ALA A 436 -2.14 -8.62 29.13
C ALA A 436 -2.45 -10.11 29.18
N VAL A 437 -1.40 -10.91 28.99
CA VAL A 437 -1.42 -12.36 29.19
C VAL A 437 -0.24 -12.76 30.11
N ASP A 438 -0.46 -13.75 30.94
CA ASP A 438 0.61 -14.33 31.76
C ASP A 438 1.30 -15.44 30.94
N VAL A 439 2.61 -15.38 30.89
CA VAL A 439 3.48 -16.38 30.25
C VAL A 439 4.17 -17.19 31.30
N ASP A 440 3.99 -18.51 31.23
CA ASP A 440 4.56 -19.47 32.15
C ASP A 440 4.79 -20.79 31.44
N ILE A 441 6.05 -21.01 31.01
CA ILE A 441 6.40 -22.12 30.14
C ILE A 441 7.56 -22.94 30.70
N PRO A 442 7.57 -24.27 30.50
CA PRO A 442 8.75 -25.06 30.73
C PRO A 442 9.85 -24.65 29.76
N TRP A 443 11.09 -24.63 30.24
CA TRP A 443 12.25 -24.31 29.41
C TRP A 443 12.92 -25.58 28.89
N PRO A 444 13.26 -25.68 27.61
CA PRO A 444 13.92 -26.84 27.04
C PRO A 444 15.30 -27.09 27.67
N GLU A 445 15.58 -28.34 28.05
CA GLU A 445 16.85 -28.70 28.67
C GLU A 445 18.03 -28.37 27.73
N GLY A 446 19.00 -27.65 28.27
CA GLY A 446 20.23 -27.32 27.55
C GLY A 446 20.09 -26.09 26.59
N SER A 447 18.90 -25.55 26.38
CA SER A 447 18.75 -24.36 25.54
C SER A 447 19.38 -23.12 26.21
N LYS A 448 20.18 -22.40 25.45
CA LYS A 448 20.94 -21.22 25.89
C LYS A 448 20.56 -19.93 25.19
N THR A 449 19.62 -20.00 24.27
CA THR A 449 19.08 -18.82 23.56
C THR A 449 17.64 -18.58 24.03
N LEU A 450 17.32 -17.37 24.42
CA LEU A 450 15.95 -16.91 24.66
C LEU A 450 15.67 -15.74 23.75
N VAL A 451 14.55 -15.80 23.02
CA VAL A 451 14.09 -14.68 22.21
C VAL A 451 12.66 -14.31 22.59
N LEU A 452 12.46 -13.04 22.94
CA LEU A 452 11.16 -12.46 23.23
C LEU A 452 10.70 -11.64 22.03
N VAL A 453 9.55 -11.98 21.48
CA VAL A 453 9.00 -11.35 20.27
C VAL A 453 7.74 -10.57 20.61
N VAL A 454 7.65 -9.37 20.06
CA VAL A 454 6.41 -8.56 19.99
C VAL A 454 6.06 -8.42 18.53
N ASP A 455 4.93 -8.97 18.15
CA ASP A 455 4.39 -8.99 16.78
C ASP A 455 3.14 -8.12 16.69
N ASP A 456 2.89 -7.48 15.53
CA ASP A 456 1.79 -6.53 15.32
C ASP A 456 0.39 -7.18 15.15
N GLY A 457 0.26 -8.45 15.49
CA GLY A 457 -1.02 -9.15 15.39
C GLY A 457 -1.54 -9.36 13.95
N GLY A 458 -0.87 -8.80 12.94
CA GLY A 458 -1.19 -8.97 11.51
C GLY A 458 -1.86 -7.76 10.85
N ASP A 459 -2.06 -6.64 11.56
CA ASP A 459 -2.73 -5.46 10.97
C ASP A 459 -1.76 -4.33 10.60
N ASN A 460 -0.92 -3.87 11.48
CA ASN A 460 0.23 -2.98 11.29
C ASN A 460 0.81 -2.60 12.67
N PHE A 461 2.01 -2.06 12.70
CA PHE A 461 2.74 -1.74 13.93
C PHE A 461 2.38 -0.37 14.57
N ASN A 462 1.39 0.37 14.07
CA ASN A 462 1.07 1.72 14.57
C ASN A 462 0.48 1.67 15.98
N TYR A 463 1.19 2.29 16.93
CA TYR A 463 0.85 2.30 18.37
C TYR A 463 0.86 0.91 19.04
N ASP A 464 1.51 -0.06 18.43
CA ASP A 464 1.67 -1.40 18.96
C ASP A 464 2.82 -1.46 19.96
N HIS A 465 2.64 -0.77 21.08
CA HIS A 465 3.61 -0.72 22.17
C HIS A 465 3.45 -1.93 23.06
N GLY A 466 4.40 -2.86 22.98
CA GLY A 466 4.37 -4.12 23.71
C GLY A 466 5.41 -4.19 24.80
N ASP A 467 4.98 -4.69 25.95
CA ASP A 467 5.80 -4.85 27.17
C ASP A 467 5.97 -6.31 27.56
N TRP A 468 7.20 -6.74 27.77
CA TRP A 468 7.56 -7.93 28.50
C TRP A 468 7.84 -7.56 29.97
N LEU A 469 6.85 -7.73 30.86
CA LEU A 469 6.90 -7.29 32.25
C LEU A 469 7.39 -8.40 33.17
N ASN A 470 8.31 -8.07 34.08
CA ASN A 470 8.88 -8.97 35.07
C ASN A 470 9.42 -10.31 34.50
N PRO A 471 10.08 -10.33 33.34
CA PRO A 471 10.60 -11.56 32.78
C PRO A 471 11.60 -12.21 33.74
N THR A 472 11.45 -13.53 33.99
CA THR A 472 12.18 -14.25 35.03
C THR A 472 12.53 -15.67 34.58
N LEU A 473 13.78 -16.06 34.74
CA LEU A 473 14.26 -17.42 34.54
C LEU A 473 14.18 -18.16 35.90
N ILE A 474 13.66 -19.37 35.91
CA ILE A 474 13.59 -20.22 37.11
C ILE A 474 14.55 -21.39 36.93
N LEU A 475 15.51 -21.50 37.85
CA LEU A 475 16.53 -22.53 37.81
C LEU A 475 15.98 -23.83 38.45
N ARG A 476 16.66 -24.95 38.22
CA ARG A 476 16.26 -26.27 38.74
C ARG A 476 16.20 -26.33 40.26
N ASP A 477 17.00 -25.53 40.95
CA ASP A 477 16.99 -25.44 42.43
C ASP A 477 15.85 -24.52 42.97
N GLY A 478 15.05 -23.93 42.09
CA GLY A 478 13.98 -23.02 42.42
C GLY A 478 14.41 -21.55 42.51
N THR A 479 15.68 -21.23 42.25
CA THR A 479 16.16 -19.84 42.25
C THR A 479 15.50 -19.07 41.12
N GLU A 480 14.96 -17.90 41.41
CA GLU A 480 14.41 -16.95 40.45
C GLU A 480 15.48 -15.93 40.00
N VAL A 481 15.81 -15.89 38.73
CA VAL A 481 16.75 -14.96 38.15
C VAL A 481 16.02 -13.98 37.25
N PRO A 482 15.95 -12.69 37.61
CA PRO A 482 15.37 -11.66 36.77
C PRO A 482 16.13 -11.56 35.43
N LEU A 483 15.40 -11.59 34.31
CA LEU A 483 15.99 -11.33 33.01
C LEU A 483 16.23 -9.83 32.88
N THR A 484 17.47 -9.44 32.59
CA THR A 484 17.93 -8.05 32.46
C THR A 484 18.73 -7.86 31.19
N GLY A 485 19.02 -6.63 30.84
CA GLY A 485 19.84 -6.28 29.68
C GLY A 485 21.27 -6.84 29.74
N THR A 486 21.73 -7.31 30.92
CA THR A 486 23.03 -8.01 31.06
C THR A 486 23.10 -9.29 30.22
N TYR A 487 21.95 -9.95 30.02
CA TYR A 487 21.86 -11.16 29.21
C TYR A 487 21.52 -10.87 27.74
N LYS A 488 21.13 -9.64 27.42
CA LYS A 488 20.77 -9.21 26.08
C LYS A 488 21.96 -9.25 25.14
N THR A 489 21.80 -9.84 23.98
CA THR A 489 22.86 -9.94 22.97
C THR A 489 22.64 -9.01 21.77
N ARG A 490 21.39 -8.87 21.36
CA ARG A 490 21.00 -7.96 20.25
C ARG A 490 19.52 -7.66 20.31
N ASP A 491 19.12 -6.62 19.56
CA ASP A 491 17.74 -6.30 19.23
C ASP A 491 17.52 -6.42 17.73
N TYR A 492 16.31 -6.75 17.35
CA TYR A 492 15.81 -6.60 16.01
C TYR A 492 14.49 -5.86 16.08
N THR A 493 14.30 -4.82 15.28
CA THR A 493 13.01 -4.14 15.16
C THR A 493 12.77 -3.76 13.71
N LYS A 494 11.51 -3.86 13.27
CA LYS A 494 11.01 -3.30 12.01
C LYS A 494 10.13 -2.07 12.23
N SER A 495 10.00 -1.61 13.46
CA SER A 495 9.19 -0.44 13.78
C SER A 495 9.85 0.85 13.31
N TYR A 496 9.02 1.87 13.10
CA TYR A 496 9.48 3.22 12.74
C TYR A 496 10.49 3.79 13.75
N PHE A 497 10.33 3.45 15.04
CA PHE A 497 11.18 3.96 16.12
C PHE A 497 12.45 3.13 16.36
N ASN A 498 12.52 1.91 15.86
CA ASN A 498 13.68 1.00 15.96
C ASN A 498 14.29 0.93 17.37
N ARG A 499 13.46 0.73 18.40
CA ARG A 499 13.89 0.86 19.80
C ARG A 499 13.40 -0.29 20.67
N VAL A 500 14.30 -0.77 21.55
CA VAL A 500 13.97 -1.63 22.68
C VAL A 500 14.45 -0.94 23.95
N TYR A 501 13.55 -0.67 24.86
CA TYR A 501 13.87 -0.06 26.15
C TYR A 501 13.81 -1.08 27.28
N GLU A 502 14.80 -1.04 28.17
CA GLU A 502 14.77 -1.77 29.44
C GLU A 502 14.23 -0.85 30.54
N ASN A 503 13.26 -1.36 31.31
CA ASN A 503 12.66 -0.69 32.49
C ASN A 503 11.98 0.67 32.18
N ARG A 504 11.68 0.90 30.94
CA ARG A 504 10.97 2.11 30.45
C ARG A 504 10.11 1.71 29.27
N ASN A 505 9.02 2.44 29.02
CA ASN A 505 8.22 2.19 27.83
C ASN A 505 8.88 2.75 26.55
N VAL A 506 8.40 2.29 25.40
CA VAL A 506 8.89 2.68 24.08
C VAL A 506 8.50 4.12 23.71
N ASP A 507 7.43 4.67 24.31
CA ASP A 507 6.99 6.04 24.05
C ASP A 507 7.86 7.04 24.84
N HIS A 508 8.91 7.53 24.17
CA HIS A 508 9.86 8.51 24.70
C HIS A 508 10.57 8.11 26.03
N GLY A 509 10.58 6.81 26.36
CA GLY A 509 11.23 6.30 27.56
C GLY A 509 10.47 6.62 28.86
N GLY A 510 9.16 6.73 28.79
CA GLY A 510 8.27 6.89 29.94
C GLY A 510 8.22 5.66 30.85
N GLN A 511 7.23 5.61 31.74
CA GLN A 511 7.01 4.44 32.60
C GLN A 511 6.20 3.38 31.85
N MET A 512 6.59 2.11 31.93
CA MET A 512 5.75 0.99 31.49
C MET A 512 4.49 0.95 32.34
N LYS A 513 3.32 1.01 31.71
CA LYS A 513 2.02 1.06 32.36
C LYS A 513 0.99 0.19 31.66
N VAL A 514 0.24 -0.55 32.45
CA VAL A 514 -0.88 -1.36 31.97
C VAL A 514 -2.08 -1.09 32.84
N LEU A 515 -3.16 -0.57 32.28
CA LEU A 515 -4.37 -0.13 33.04
C LEU A 515 -4.01 0.79 34.23
N GLY A 516 -3.07 1.71 34.03
CA GLY A 516 -2.59 2.65 35.02
C GLY A 516 -1.64 2.05 36.07
N GLN A 517 -1.44 0.75 36.11
CA GLN A 517 -0.45 0.11 36.99
C GLN A 517 0.94 0.28 36.43
N VAL A 518 1.87 0.80 37.22
CA VAL A 518 3.27 1.01 36.84
C VAL A 518 4.10 -0.24 37.08
N TYR A 519 4.91 -0.61 36.10
CA TYR A 519 5.91 -1.68 36.18
C TYR A 519 7.30 -1.09 36.06
N THR A 520 8.22 -1.55 36.91
CA THR A 520 9.59 -1.01 36.96
C THR A 520 10.65 -1.94 36.41
N ARG A 521 10.25 -3.16 35.96
CA ARG A 521 11.15 -4.16 35.42
C ARG A 521 10.53 -4.80 34.18
N GLY A 522 11.27 -4.78 33.08
CA GLY A 522 10.82 -5.40 31.83
C GLY A 522 11.50 -4.80 30.61
N PHE A 523 11.01 -5.22 29.46
CA PHE A 523 11.44 -4.71 28.15
C PHE A 523 10.23 -4.22 27.39
N SER A 524 10.33 -3.03 26.81
CA SER A 524 9.29 -2.42 26.00
C SER A 524 9.81 -2.16 24.59
N THR A 525 8.97 -2.39 23.61
CA THR A 525 9.28 -2.17 22.19
C THR A 525 8.02 -1.94 21.38
N ASP A 526 8.18 -1.33 20.21
CA ASP A 526 7.15 -1.37 19.18
C ASP A 526 7.16 -2.71 18.44
N ALA A 527 6.01 -3.19 17.98
CA ALA A 527 5.95 -4.30 17.04
C ALA A 527 6.48 -3.82 15.64
N ASN A 528 7.13 -4.62 14.83
CA ASN A 528 7.55 -6.00 15.05
C ASN A 528 8.97 -6.01 15.62
N ALA A 529 9.19 -6.70 16.71
CA ALA A 529 10.48 -6.73 17.36
C ALA A 529 10.83 -8.09 17.96
N ALA A 530 12.13 -8.40 17.99
CA ALA A 530 12.67 -9.56 18.71
C ALA A 530 13.85 -9.12 19.59
N ILE A 531 13.84 -9.56 20.84
CA ILE A 531 14.89 -9.25 21.83
C ILE A 531 15.62 -10.55 22.14
N PHE A 532 16.91 -10.59 21.88
CA PHE A 532 17.72 -11.79 22.00
C PHE A 532 18.53 -11.78 23.29
N PHE A 533 18.51 -12.89 23.99
CA PHE A 533 19.24 -13.10 25.24
C PHE A 533 20.07 -14.38 25.16
N LYS A 534 21.24 -14.37 25.77
CA LYS A 534 22.05 -15.57 25.99
C LYS A 534 21.95 -15.97 27.46
N ILE A 535 21.48 -17.18 27.72
CA ILE A 535 21.49 -17.78 29.04
C ILE A 535 22.92 -18.29 29.32
N PRO A 536 23.56 -17.88 30.46
CA PRO A 536 24.88 -18.38 30.84
C PRO A 536 24.94 -19.90 30.90
N ASP A 537 26.11 -20.46 30.53
CA ASP A 537 26.29 -21.91 30.46
C ASP A 537 26.16 -22.63 31.81
N ASP A 538 26.45 -21.92 32.91
CA ASP A 538 26.32 -22.35 34.29
C ASP A 538 24.89 -22.26 34.87
N MET A 539 23.94 -21.69 34.15
CA MET A 539 22.54 -21.63 34.55
C MET A 539 21.74 -22.83 34.01
N ASP A 540 21.18 -23.61 34.93
CA ASP A 540 20.27 -24.72 34.62
C ASP A 540 18.83 -24.24 34.70
N VAL A 541 18.36 -23.56 33.65
CA VAL A 541 17.01 -23.00 33.56
C VAL A 541 16.02 -24.10 33.22
N VAL A 542 14.92 -24.18 33.98
CA VAL A 542 13.84 -25.17 33.77
C VAL A 542 12.50 -24.54 33.43
N ARG A 543 12.35 -23.23 33.63
CA ARG A 543 11.08 -22.52 33.40
C ARG A 543 11.34 -21.04 33.13
N PHE A 544 10.51 -20.44 32.27
CA PHE A 544 10.47 -19.01 32.00
C PHE A 544 9.10 -18.45 32.35
N THR A 545 9.05 -17.28 33.01
CA THR A 545 7.81 -16.60 33.35
C THR A 545 7.90 -15.12 33.02
N ALA A 546 6.80 -14.54 32.56
CA ALA A 546 6.65 -13.09 32.29
C ALA A 546 5.17 -12.72 32.27
N LYS A 547 4.88 -11.42 32.29
CA LYS A 547 3.59 -10.89 31.83
C LYS A 547 3.83 -10.12 30.53
N ALA A 548 3.15 -10.51 29.45
CA ALA A 548 3.19 -9.85 28.17
C ALA A 548 1.96 -8.93 28.02
N ALA A 549 2.16 -7.68 27.72
CA ALA A 549 1.09 -6.67 27.84
C ALA A 549 1.17 -5.58 26.77
N ALA A 550 0.02 -5.03 26.40
CA ALA A 550 -0.08 -3.79 25.63
C ALA A 550 0.06 -2.59 26.60
N ASP A 551 1.04 -1.72 26.34
CA ASP A 551 1.32 -0.55 27.17
C ASP A 551 0.25 0.55 26.97
N ASP A 552 -0.11 1.23 28.06
CA ASP A 552 -1.10 2.33 28.05
C ASP A 552 -0.73 3.47 27.09
N SER A 553 0.55 3.63 26.74
CA SER A 553 1.01 4.67 25.81
C SER A 553 0.60 4.37 24.36
N GLY A 554 0.48 3.08 23.99
CA GLY A 554 -0.11 2.67 22.71
C GLY A 554 -1.64 2.78 22.73
N ILE A 555 -2.27 2.15 23.71
CA ILE A 555 -3.74 2.10 23.87
C ILE A 555 -4.35 3.49 24.10
N GLY A 556 -3.64 4.38 24.77
CA GLY A 556 -4.12 5.74 25.11
C GLY A 556 -4.16 6.71 23.92
N GLN A 557 -3.68 6.34 22.74
CA GLN A 557 -3.64 7.22 21.59
C GLN A 557 -5.01 7.31 20.90
N PRO A 558 -5.40 8.48 20.40
CA PRO A 558 -6.63 8.63 19.62
C PRO A 558 -6.58 7.71 18.40
N ASN A 559 -7.58 6.86 18.25
CA ASN A 559 -7.70 5.89 17.15
C ASN A 559 -6.65 4.76 17.16
N SER A 560 -6.09 4.44 18.32
CA SER A 560 -5.23 3.28 18.49
C SER A 560 -6.02 2.00 18.21
N THR A 561 -5.50 1.18 17.31
CA THR A 561 -5.95 -0.19 17.04
C THR A 561 -4.97 -1.20 17.62
N THR A 562 -4.25 -0.84 18.70
CA THR A 562 -3.22 -1.69 19.30
C THR A 562 -3.66 -3.15 19.33
N THR A 563 -2.96 -4.00 18.56
CA THR A 563 -3.13 -5.45 18.51
C THR A 563 -1.75 -6.09 18.53
N LEU A 564 -1.47 -6.88 19.53
CA LEU A 564 -0.15 -7.45 19.75
C LEU A 564 -0.24 -8.96 19.85
N ARG A 565 0.79 -9.64 19.38
CA ARG A 565 1.00 -11.05 19.63
C ARG A 565 2.39 -11.25 20.24
N PHE A 566 2.46 -12.01 21.30
CA PHE A 566 3.69 -12.24 22.02
C PHE A 566 4.16 -13.68 21.82
N MET A 567 5.44 -13.86 21.51
CA MET A 567 6.01 -15.19 21.30
C MET A 567 7.32 -15.36 22.04
N VAL A 568 7.62 -16.58 22.44
CA VAL A 568 8.88 -16.96 23.09
C VAL A 568 9.54 -18.10 22.31
N PHE A 569 10.82 -17.95 21.98
CA PHE A 569 11.60 -18.95 21.27
C PHE A 569 12.88 -19.28 22.04
N ASP A 570 13.38 -20.50 21.83
CA ASP A 570 14.71 -20.93 22.27
C ASP A 570 15.73 -20.99 21.12
N GLN A 571 15.37 -20.51 19.98
CA GLN A 571 16.19 -20.39 18.77
C GLN A 571 15.87 -19.07 18.06
N ASN A 572 16.66 -18.70 17.06
CA ASN A 572 16.40 -17.48 16.29
C ASN A 572 15.12 -17.64 15.46
N PRO A 573 14.07 -16.82 15.69
CA PRO A 573 12.82 -16.86 14.95
C PRO A 573 12.83 -16.00 13.70
N LEU A 574 13.89 -15.22 13.47
CA LEU A 574 13.95 -14.37 12.29
C LEU A 574 14.06 -15.20 11.03
N SER A 575 13.44 -14.69 9.96
CA SER A 575 13.52 -15.29 8.63
C SER A 575 14.97 -15.47 8.19
N SER A 576 15.18 -16.37 7.28
CA SER A 576 16.47 -16.78 6.70
C SER A 576 17.43 -15.63 6.36
N GLU A 577 16.94 -14.41 6.24
CA GLU A 577 17.77 -13.21 6.02
C GLU A 577 18.88 -12.97 7.06
N GLN A 578 18.77 -13.49 8.27
CA GLN A 578 19.81 -13.32 9.28
C GLN A 578 20.60 -14.59 9.64
N ASP A 579 20.07 -15.78 9.38
CA ASP A 579 20.74 -17.04 9.67
C ASP A 579 21.28 -17.75 8.42
N ASP A 580 20.74 -17.43 7.24
CA ASP A 580 21.16 -17.97 5.95
C ASP A 580 22.13 -17.04 5.20
N THR A 581 22.86 -16.19 5.93
CA THR A 581 23.97 -15.49 5.29
C THR A 581 24.98 -16.51 4.80
N ALA A 582 25.13 -16.61 3.47
CA ALA A 582 26.17 -17.41 2.86
C ALA A 582 27.57 -16.93 3.26
N ALA A 583 27.72 -15.64 3.55
CA ALA A 583 28.92 -15.06 4.16
C ALA A 583 28.64 -13.73 4.85
N ARG A 584 29.43 -13.42 5.90
CA ARG A 584 29.39 -12.12 6.59
C ARG A 584 30.77 -11.59 6.94
N SER A 585 30.92 -10.27 6.94
CA SER A 585 32.19 -9.63 7.31
C SER A 585 32.43 -9.58 8.82
N GLY A 586 31.36 -9.53 9.63
CA GLY A 586 31.40 -8.99 10.97
C GLY A 586 31.67 -7.47 10.92
N LEU A 587 31.84 -6.85 12.08
CA LEU A 587 32.07 -5.42 12.19
C LEU A 587 33.31 -4.97 11.39
N ILE A 588 33.08 -4.10 10.41
CA ILE A 588 34.10 -3.30 9.73
C ILE A 588 34.06 -1.89 10.28
N SER A 589 35.17 -1.31 10.68
CA SER A 589 35.25 0.02 11.26
C SER A 589 36.58 0.69 11.07
N ARG A 590 36.62 2.03 11.20
CA ARG A 590 37.88 2.80 11.13
C ARG A 590 38.94 2.41 12.19
N THR A 591 38.47 2.00 13.37
CA THR A 591 39.32 1.69 14.51
C THR A 591 39.61 0.21 14.68
N GLY A 592 38.90 -0.65 13.94
CA GLY A 592 39.04 -2.10 13.99
C GLY A 592 39.45 -2.71 12.65
N THR A 593 38.78 -3.77 12.26
CA THR A 593 38.94 -4.41 10.93
C THR A 593 38.47 -3.46 9.85
N LYS A 594 39.33 -3.12 8.90
CA LYS A 594 39.01 -2.15 7.84
C LYS A 594 38.43 -2.78 6.59
N SER A 595 38.77 -4.01 6.32
CA SER A 595 38.27 -4.77 5.18
C SER A 595 38.34 -6.27 5.46
N LYS A 596 37.53 -7.02 4.72
CA LYS A 596 37.52 -8.50 4.76
C LYS A 596 37.19 -9.05 3.38
N LEU A 597 37.99 -10.04 2.95
CA LEU A 597 37.64 -10.85 1.79
C LEU A 597 36.48 -11.78 2.17
N LEU A 598 35.38 -11.70 1.45
CA LEU A 598 34.25 -12.61 1.59
C LEU A 598 34.21 -13.59 0.43
N GLU A 599 33.91 -14.83 0.74
CA GLU A 599 33.53 -15.88 -0.19
C GLU A 599 32.24 -16.50 0.30
N ALA A 600 31.27 -16.63 -0.59
CA ALA A 600 29.95 -17.18 -0.31
C ALA A 600 29.65 -18.32 -1.29
N ASP A 601 29.14 -19.45 -0.81
CA ASP A 601 28.57 -20.49 -1.66
C ASP A 601 27.23 -20.00 -2.21
N ILE A 602 27.16 -19.88 -3.53
CA ILE A 602 25.96 -19.47 -4.28
C ILE A 602 25.44 -20.57 -5.20
N THR A 603 25.80 -21.82 -4.90
CA THR A 603 25.35 -22.99 -5.66
C THR A 603 23.83 -23.05 -5.63
N ASP A 604 23.22 -23.12 -6.82
CA ASP A 604 21.77 -23.18 -7.01
C ASP A 604 21.01 -21.95 -6.45
N ALA A 605 21.69 -20.82 -6.22
CA ALA A 605 21.05 -19.57 -5.87
C ALA A 605 20.38 -18.95 -7.12
N GLU A 606 19.18 -18.45 -6.97
CA GLU A 606 18.48 -17.72 -8.04
C GLU A 606 18.76 -16.23 -7.97
N GLN A 607 19.08 -15.75 -6.77
CA GLN A 607 19.48 -14.37 -6.54
C GLN A 607 20.70 -14.29 -5.63
N LEU A 608 21.52 -13.28 -5.89
CA LEU A 608 22.57 -12.83 -4.98
C LEU A 608 22.10 -11.53 -4.35
N LYS A 609 21.83 -11.54 -3.03
CA LYS A 609 21.48 -10.34 -2.26
C LYS A 609 22.68 -9.93 -1.42
N ILE A 610 23.05 -8.68 -1.53
CA ILE A 610 24.16 -8.06 -0.80
C ILE A 610 23.57 -6.95 0.09
N VAL A 611 23.79 -7.06 1.40
CA VAL A 611 23.36 -6.05 2.36
C VAL A 611 24.57 -5.43 3.01
N VAL A 612 24.59 -4.09 3.07
CA VAL A 612 25.54 -3.34 3.89
C VAL A 612 24.76 -2.73 5.05
N SER A 613 24.89 -3.33 6.22
CA SER A 613 24.25 -2.89 7.46
C SER A 613 25.05 -1.78 8.12
N ASN A 614 24.38 -0.81 8.72
CA ASN A 614 25.00 0.27 9.51
C ASN A 614 25.38 -0.15 10.95
N TYR A 615 25.35 -1.42 11.24
CA TYR A 615 25.67 -2.02 12.55
C TYR A 615 24.89 -1.43 13.74
N GLY A 616 23.80 -0.68 13.49
CA GLY A 616 22.88 -0.18 14.51
C GLY A 616 23.20 1.21 15.07
N ASP A 617 24.21 1.93 14.55
CA ASP A 617 24.59 3.29 15.03
C ASP A 617 24.22 4.42 14.06
N GLY A 618 23.55 4.09 12.94
CA GLY A 618 23.13 5.01 11.89
C GLY A 618 24.08 5.00 10.68
N PHE A 619 23.61 5.52 9.56
CA PHE A 619 24.27 5.39 8.25
C PHE A 619 25.28 6.52 7.94
N ALA A 620 25.48 7.46 8.86
CA ALA A 620 26.26 8.64 8.60
C ALA A 620 27.78 8.31 8.48
N TYR A 621 28.35 8.56 7.30
CA TYR A 621 29.74 8.27 6.94
C TYR A 621 30.09 6.77 6.81
N ASP A 622 29.08 5.92 6.67
CA ASP A 622 29.27 4.48 6.45
C ASP A 622 29.42 4.16 4.95
N ARG A 623 30.36 4.86 4.31
CA ARG A 623 30.68 4.63 2.89
C ARG A 623 31.37 3.29 2.73
N ALA A 624 30.81 2.45 1.90
CA ALA A 624 31.18 1.07 1.72
C ALA A 624 31.61 0.78 0.29
N ASP A 625 32.64 -0.03 0.14
CA ASP A 625 33.10 -0.50 -1.16
C ASP A 625 33.13 -2.03 -1.22
N LEU A 626 32.55 -2.60 -2.28
CA LEU A 626 32.81 -3.99 -2.71
C LEU A 626 33.84 -3.95 -3.82
N ILE A 627 35.03 -4.46 -3.55
CA ILE A 627 36.16 -4.44 -4.46
C ILE A 627 36.27 -5.77 -5.20
N ASN A 628 36.41 -5.70 -6.52
CA ASN A 628 36.55 -6.85 -7.43
C ASN A 628 35.48 -7.93 -7.15
N PRO A 629 34.19 -7.59 -7.10
CA PRO A 629 33.13 -8.55 -6.88
C PRO A 629 32.99 -9.49 -8.11
N VAL A 630 33.12 -10.78 -7.90
CA VAL A 630 33.05 -11.80 -8.97
C VAL A 630 32.16 -12.97 -8.60
N LEU A 631 31.48 -13.49 -9.62
CA LEU A 631 30.81 -14.79 -9.60
C LEU A 631 31.76 -15.81 -10.23
N ILE A 632 32.01 -16.94 -9.58
CA ILE A 632 32.94 -17.97 -10.01
C ILE A 632 32.12 -19.24 -10.34
N ASP A 633 32.28 -19.75 -11.55
CA ASP A 633 31.61 -20.97 -11.98
C ASP A 633 32.31 -22.25 -11.52
N ALA A 634 31.74 -23.41 -11.87
CA ALA A 634 32.28 -24.71 -11.51
C ALA A 634 33.67 -25.00 -12.16
N ASP A 635 33.98 -24.32 -13.25
CA ASP A 635 35.26 -24.46 -13.97
C ASP A 635 36.31 -23.44 -13.49
N GLY A 636 35.94 -22.56 -12.57
CA GLY A 636 36.78 -21.48 -12.01
C GLY A 636 36.85 -20.20 -12.86
N ASN A 637 35.97 -20.06 -13.85
CA ASN A 637 35.90 -18.79 -14.60
C ASN A 637 35.20 -17.71 -13.79
N GLU A 638 35.74 -16.50 -13.87
CA GLU A 638 35.23 -15.34 -13.12
C GLU A 638 34.41 -14.43 -14.00
N THR A 639 33.20 -14.08 -13.54
CA THR A 639 32.35 -13.04 -14.13
C THR A 639 32.28 -11.89 -13.15
N SER A 640 32.71 -10.68 -13.57
CA SER A 640 32.64 -9.50 -12.72
C SER A 640 31.19 -9.06 -12.53
N LEU A 641 30.80 -8.86 -11.25
CA LEU A 641 29.47 -8.36 -10.92
C LEU A 641 29.20 -6.95 -11.47
N THR A 642 30.28 -6.16 -11.68
CA THR A 642 30.20 -4.82 -12.28
C THR A 642 29.79 -4.80 -13.76
N THR A 643 29.77 -5.96 -14.41
CA THR A 643 29.30 -6.14 -15.81
C THR A 643 27.84 -6.59 -15.88
N LEU A 644 27.25 -6.94 -14.75
CA LEU A 644 25.86 -7.36 -14.64
C LEU A 644 25.00 -6.21 -14.12
N SER A 645 23.74 -6.22 -14.50
CA SER A 645 22.75 -5.28 -13.94
C SER A 645 22.15 -5.86 -12.66
N TYR A 646 22.08 -5.07 -11.59
CA TYR A 646 21.26 -5.42 -10.45
C TYR A 646 19.78 -5.22 -10.79
N THR A 647 18.92 -6.01 -10.18
CA THR A 647 17.46 -5.96 -10.40
C THR A 647 16.78 -4.93 -9.50
N SER A 648 17.31 -4.75 -8.31
CA SER A 648 16.86 -3.70 -7.38
C SER A 648 17.97 -3.25 -6.43
N TYR A 649 17.84 -2.04 -5.91
CA TYR A 649 18.62 -1.59 -4.77
C TYR A 649 17.75 -0.69 -3.87
N ASN A 650 18.08 -0.67 -2.58
CA ASN A 650 17.58 0.30 -1.62
C ASN A 650 18.78 0.84 -0.85
N SER A 651 18.84 2.15 -0.65
CA SER A 651 19.90 2.83 0.12
C SER A 651 19.32 4.01 0.85
N GLU A 652 19.65 4.17 2.13
CA GLU A 652 19.21 5.34 2.92
C GLU A 652 19.93 6.62 2.51
N TRP A 653 21.11 6.51 1.90
CA TRP A 653 21.85 7.64 1.39
C TRP A 653 22.73 7.28 0.20
N GLY A 654 22.77 8.16 -0.80
CA GLY A 654 23.56 7.99 -2.00
C GLY A 654 22.96 6.99 -2.99
N THR A 655 23.65 6.82 -4.10
CA THR A 655 23.31 5.84 -5.15
C THR A 655 24.46 4.87 -5.34
N VAL A 656 24.12 3.65 -5.75
CA VAL A 656 25.13 2.64 -6.11
C VAL A 656 25.93 3.11 -7.32
N HIS A 657 27.24 3.15 -7.19
CA HIS A 657 28.16 3.50 -8.30
C HIS A 657 29.00 2.30 -8.72
N ILE A 658 29.02 2.02 -10.02
CA ILE A 658 29.88 1.00 -10.61
C ILE A 658 31.26 1.60 -10.89
N ASN A 659 32.31 0.92 -10.39
CA ASN A 659 33.73 1.30 -10.54
C ASN A 659 34.08 2.68 -9.95
N ARG A 660 33.26 3.15 -9.03
CA ARG A 660 33.44 4.38 -8.28
C ARG A 660 32.85 4.23 -6.87
N ASN A 661 33.34 5.02 -5.92
CA ASN A 661 32.75 5.05 -4.59
C ASN A 661 31.37 5.75 -4.59
N VAL A 662 30.65 5.69 -3.49
CA VAL A 662 29.28 6.26 -3.37
C VAL A 662 29.21 7.76 -3.67
N GLU A 663 30.32 8.51 -3.52
CA GLU A 663 30.42 9.93 -3.88
C GLU A 663 30.90 10.17 -5.32
N ASN A 664 30.86 9.15 -6.17
CA ASN A 664 31.34 9.19 -7.55
C ASN A 664 32.85 9.46 -7.69
N GLY A 665 33.60 9.22 -6.63
CA GLY A 665 35.07 9.31 -6.56
C GLY A 665 35.75 7.96 -6.86
N THR A 666 37.03 7.86 -6.49
CA THR A 666 37.82 6.65 -6.66
C THR A 666 37.56 5.69 -5.49
N LEU A 667 37.38 4.39 -5.78
CA LEU A 667 37.28 3.33 -4.78
C LEU A 667 38.57 3.22 -3.98
N ARG A 668 38.51 3.26 -2.65
CA ARG A 668 39.66 3.20 -1.75
C ARG A 668 39.35 2.41 -0.48
N VAL A 669 39.95 1.26 -0.37
CA VAL A 669 39.81 0.39 0.81
C VAL A 669 41.17 0.13 1.43
N ASP A 670 41.28 0.32 2.74
CA ASP A 670 42.52 0.16 3.52
C ASP A 670 43.75 0.88 2.89
N GLY A 671 43.50 2.11 2.41
CA GLY A 671 44.53 2.96 1.77
C GLY A 671 44.92 2.55 0.35
N GLN A 672 44.42 1.48 -0.18
CA GLN A 672 44.64 1.01 -1.57
C GLN A 672 43.58 1.55 -2.49
N THR A 673 43.97 1.86 -3.73
CA THR A 673 43.06 2.33 -4.79
C THR A 673 42.70 1.19 -5.74
N TYR A 674 41.42 1.14 -6.10
CA TYR A 674 40.87 0.11 -6.97
C TYR A 674 40.14 0.73 -8.16
N THR A 675 40.10 -0.02 -9.27
CA THR A 675 39.41 0.39 -10.51
C THR A 675 38.13 -0.38 -10.78
N THR A 676 37.91 -1.47 -10.08
CA THR A 676 36.76 -2.35 -10.26
C THR A 676 36.05 -2.58 -8.93
N GLY A 677 34.78 -2.28 -8.85
CA GLY A 677 34.00 -2.48 -7.64
C GLY A 677 32.68 -1.73 -7.65
N LEU A 678 31.99 -1.77 -6.53
CA LEU A 678 30.72 -1.09 -6.28
C LEU A 678 30.89 -0.19 -5.06
N GLY A 679 30.55 1.10 -5.22
CA GLY A 679 30.48 2.05 -4.09
C GLY A 679 29.06 2.13 -3.58
N LEU A 680 28.90 1.97 -2.27
CA LEU A 680 27.63 1.88 -1.55
C LEU A 680 27.68 2.78 -0.30
N ASN A 681 26.57 2.94 0.38
CA ASN A 681 26.52 3.47 1.75
C ASN A 681 25.63 2.56 2.60
N ALA A 682 25.99 2.32 3.84
CA ALA A 682 25.07 1.64 4.75
C ALA A 682 23.92 2.61 5.13
N GLN A 683 22.73 2.23 5.27
CA GLN A 683 22.07 0.95 5.08
C GLN A 683 21.76 0.75 3.58
N CYS A 684 22.21 -0.32 3.00
CA CYS A 684 22.01 -0.57 1.58
C CYS A 684 21.71 -2.04 1.33
N THR A 685 20.75 -2.32 0.46
CA THR A 685 20.48 -3.66 -0.07
C THR A 685 20.58 -3.64 -1.58
N LEU A 686 21.30 -4.60 -2.16
CA LEU A 686 21.51 -4.73 -3.59
C LEU A 686 21.20 -6.17 -4.02
N ILE A 687 20.37 -6.34 -5.03
CA ILE A 687 19.91 -7.65 -5.51
C ILE A 687 20.30 -7.85 -6.96
N TYR A 688 20.95 -8.99 -7.24
CA TYR A 688 21.22 -9.48 -8.59
C TYR A 688 20.43 -10.77 -8.84
N LYS A 689 19.61 -10.79 -9.88
CA LYS A 689 19.02 -12.04 -10.38
C LYS A 689 20.07 -12.80 -11.17
N LEU A 690 20.33 -14.03 -10.79
CA LEU A 690 21.25 -14.90 -11.49
C LEU A 690 20.52 -15.57 -12.67
N PRO A 691 21.22 -15.82 -13.81
CA PRO A 691 20.59 -16.50 -14.93
C PRO A 691 20.07 -17.89 -14.57
N GLU A 692 18.91 -18.24 -15.05
CA GLU A 692 18.33 -19.57 -14.83
C GLU A 692 19.30 -20.68 -15.34
N GLY A 693 19.54 -21.67 -14.52
CA GLY A 693 20.47 -22.77 -14.83
C GLY A 693 21.94 -22.35 -14.87
N HIS A 694 22.31 -21.25 -14.25
CA HIS A 694 23.70 -20.83 -14.19
C HIS A 694 24.62 -21.87 -13.54
N SER A 695 25.91 -21.81 -13.86
CA SER A 695 26.94 -22.70 -13.32
C SER A 695 27.75 -22.09 -12.16
N TYR A 696 27.38 -20.90 -11.67
CA TYR A 696 28.08 -20.22 -10.59
C TYR A 696 28.03 -21.03 -9.28
N LYS A 697 29.16 -21.09 -8.59
CA LYS A 697 29.33 -21.81 -7.32
C LYS A 697 29.71 -20.85 -6.18
N THR A 698 30.50 -19.82 -6.48
CA THR A 698 31.05 -18.95 -5.44
C THR A 698 30.91 -17.48 -5.84
N PHE A 699 30.46 -16.65 -4.92
CA PHE A 699 30.63 -15.20 -4.97
C PHE A 699 31.86 -14.83 -4.13
N ARG A 700 32.68 -13.91 -4.64
CA ARG A 700 33.85 -13.40 -3.93
C ARG A 700 34.01 -11.89 -4.10
N ALA A 701 34.26 -11.16 -3.01
CA ALA A 701 34.57 -9.74 -3.01
C ALA A 701 35.41 -9.34 -1.81
N LEU A 702 36.29 -8.34 -1.96
CA LEU A 702 36.87 -7.65 -0.83
C LEU A 702 35.92 -6.54 -0.39
N CYS A 703 35.37 -6.64 0.82
CA CYS A 703 34.43 -5.73 1.41
C CYS A 703 35.13 -4.83 2.42
N GLY A 704 34.89 -3.53 2.36
CA GLY A 704 35.55 -2.58 3.27
C GLY A 704 34.87 -1.22 3.29
N TYR A 705 35.21 -0.38 4.28
CA TYR A 705 34.78 1.00 4.23
C TYR A 705 35.68 1.82 3.27
N ASP A 706 35.09 2.80 2.58
CA ASP A 706 35.85 3.70 1.70
C ASP A 706 36.69 4.68 2.51
N SER A 707 38.02 4.72 2.21
CA SER A 707 38.97 5.56 2.94
C SER A 707 38.74 7.06 2.76
N SER A 708 37.76 7.52 1.95
CA SER A 708 37.32 8.91 1.95
C SER A 708 36.78 9.33 3.32
N CYS A 709 36.24 8.37 4.08
CA CYS A 709 35.81 8.59 5.46
C CYS A 709 36.95 9.03 6.40
N ASP A 710 38.20 8.69 6.09
CA ASP A 710 39.35 9.05 6.93
C ASP A 710 39.69 10.53 6.89
N THR A 711 39.32 11.24 5.82
CA THR A 711 39.63 12.66 5.61
C THR A 711 38.53 13.59 6.14
N ASP A 712 37.35 13.08 6.43
CA ASP A 712 36.28 13.86 7.02
C ASP A 712 36.54 14.12 8.49
N ASN A 713 37.01 15.32 8.75
CA ASN A 713 37.56 15.81 10.02
C ASN A 713 36.49 15.99 11.13
N LYS A 714 35.49 15.14 11.17
CA LYS A 714 34.44 15.17 12.20
C LYS A 714 34.69 14.07 13.22
N SER A 715 35.16 14.50 14.36
CA SER A 715 35.61 13.71 15.51
C SER A 715 34.60 12.77 16.16
N ASN A 716 33.43 12.53 15.56
CA ASN A 716 32.35 11.71 16.11
C ASN A 716 31.63 10.80 15.08
N SER A 717 32.10 10.67 13.88
CA SER A 717 31.49 9.71 12.94
C SER A 717 32.02 8.31 13.19
N GLY A 718 31.23 7.49 13.84
CA GLY A 718 31.52 6.06 13.91
C GLY A 718 31.26 5.45 12.53
N THR A 719 32.29 5.32 11.68
CA THR A 719 32.16 4.48 10.49
C THR A 719 32.14 3.04 10.97
N THR A 720 30.93 2.42 10.96
CA THR A 720 30.72 1.05 11.34
C THR A 720 29.76 0.38 10.36
N MET A 721 30.09 -0.79 9.87
CA MET A 721 29.26 -1.51 8.93
C MET A 721 29.49 -3.01 8.99
N GLU A 722 28.55 -3.77 8.47
CA GLU A 722 28.71 -5.20 8.22
C GLU A 722 28.18 -5.53 6.82
N PHE A 723 28.95 -6.33 6.08
CA PHE A 723 28.51 -6.88 4.81
C PHE A 723 27.93 -8.27 5.02
N LEU A 724 26.72 -8.48 4.51
CA LEU A 724 25.97 -9.72 4.56
C LEU A 724 25.71 -10.17 3.12
N ILE A 725 26.10 -11.38 2.80
CA ILE A 725 25.90 -12.00 1.49
C ILE A 725 24.89 -13.12 1.63
N TYR A 726 23.84 -13.09 0.82
CA TYR A 726 22.80 -14.10 0.80
C TYR A 726 22.76 -14.79 -0.56
N ALA A 727 22.80 -16.10 -0.54
CA ALA A 727 22.50 -16.97 -1.68
C ALA A 727 20.99 -17.31 -1.61
N VAL A 728 20.17 -16.51 -2.25
CA VAL A 728 18.72 -16.70 -2.18
C VAL A 728 18.33 -17.82 -3.12
N LYS A 729 17.81 -18.92 -2.56
CA LYS A 729 17.12 -19.97 -3.28
C LYS A 729 15.65 -19.72 -3.15
N GLU A 730 14.97 -19.48 -4.26
CA GLU A 730 13.55 -19.23 -4.22
C GLU A 730 12.80 -20.47 -3.72
N ASN A 731 12.41 -20.48 -2.46
CA ASN A 731 11.51 -21.50 -1.92
C ASN A 731 10.04 -21.13 -2.19
N ASN A 732 9.80 -20.56 -3.39
CA ASN A 732 8.57 -19.87 -3.77
C ASN A 732 7.65 -20.76 -4.59
N LYS A 733 7.65 -22.06 -4.28
CA LYS A 733 6.80 -23.04 -4.97
C LYS A 733 5.39 -22.94 -4.45
N PHE A 734 4.46 -22.78 -5.36
CA PHE A 734 3.03 -22.85 -5.11
C PHE A 734 2.47 -24.13 -5.69
N ASP A 735 1.77 -24.90 -4.86
CA ASP A 735 1.00 -26.09 -5.22
C ASP A 735 -0.48 -25.81 -4.95
N VAL A 736 -1.18 -25.31 -5.96
CA VAL A 736 -2.57 -24.86 -5.82
C VAL A 736 -3.55 -25.94 -6.24
N ASP A 737 -4.34 -26.45 -5.30
CA ASP A 737 -5.40 -27.43 -5.57
C ASP A 737 -6.56 -26.79 -6.34
N LEU A 738 -6.68 -27.12 -7.64
CA LEU A 738 -7.67 -26.56 -8.53
C LEU A 738 -9.10 -26.99 -8.19
N THR A 739 -9.29 -28.05 -7.40
CA THR A 739 -10.62 -28.48 -6.99
C THR A 739 -11.31 -27.46 -6.07
N GLN A 740 -10.54 -26.64 -5.37
CA GLN A 740 -11.06 -25.54 -4.55
C GLN A 740 -11.72 -24.43 -5.39
N PHE A 741 -11.39 -24.37 -6.68
CA PHE A 741 -11.92 -23.36 -7.61
C PHE A 741 -13.04 -23.91 -8.51
N GLY A 742 -13.51 -25.13 -8.22
CA GLY A 742 -14.64 -25.77 -8.90
C GLY A 742 -14.24 -26.63 -10.11
N PHE A 743 -12.95 -26.88 -10.34
CA PHE A 743 -12.48 -27.80 -11.39
C PHE A 743 -12.49 -29.26 -10.92
N GLY A 744 -12.67 -30.19 -11.84
CA GLY A 744 -12.58 -31.62 -11.54
C GLY A 744 -11.14 -32.06 -11.24
N ALA A 745 -10.96 -33.04 -10.32
CA ALA A 745 -9.61 -33.53 -9.93
C ALA A 745 -8.78 -34.09 -11.11
N ASN A 746 -9.45 -34.56 -12.17
CA ASN A 746 -8.82 -35.09 -13.38
C ASN A 746 -9.09 -34.18 -14.61
N GLU A 747 -9.61 -33.00 -14.41
CA GLU A 747 -9.87 -32.04 -15.46
C GLU A 747 -8.58 -31.39 -15.92
N SER A 748 -8.38 -31.29 -17.22
CA SER A 748 -7.27 -30.55 -17.80
C SER A 748 -7.68 -29.09 -17.95
N VAL A 749 -7.15 -28.23 -17.07
CA VAL A 749 -7.52 -26.82 -16.96
C VAL A 749 -6.52 -25.97 -17.74
N PRO A 750 -6.93 -25.25 -18.80
CA PRO A 750 -6.08 -24.29 -19.48
C PRO A 750 -5.62 -23.17 -18.53
N VAL A 751 -4.35 -22.82 -18.63
CA VAL A 751 -3.70 -21.79 -17.78
C VAL A 751 -3.08 -20.72 -18.67
N HIS A 752 -3.51 -19.47 -18.50
CA HIS A 752 -2.94 -18.32 -19.19
C HIS A 752 -2.31 -17.35 -18.19
N ASP A 753 -1.03 -17.03 -18.35
CA ASP A 753 -0.34 -16.02 -17.54
C ASP A 753 -0.62 -14.63 -18.12
N ILE A 754 -1.37 -13.83 -17.37
CA ILE A 754 -1.85 -12.51 -17.81
C ILE A 754 -0.70 -11.49 -17.93
N TRP A 755 0.27 -11.54 -17.02
CA TRP A 755 1.40 -10.62 -17.08
C TRP A 755 2.39 -10.99 -18.19
N ALA A 756 2.68 -12.29 -18.34
CA ALA A 756 3.56 -12.78 -19.38
C ALA A 756 2.86 -12.84 -20.76
N LYS A 757 1.53 -12.68 -20.80
CA LYS A 757 0.68 -12.81 -22.01
C LYS A 757 0.94 -14.13 -22.74
N LYS A 758 0.97 -15.23 -21.99
CA LYS A 758 1.41 -16.54 -22.48
C LYS A 758 0.53 -17.66 -21.94
N ASP A 759 0.14 -18.57 -22.84
CA ASP A 759 -0.45 -19.83 -22.44
C ASP A 759 0.63 -20.78 -21.89
N LEU A 760 0.33 -21.39 -20.76
CA LEU A 760 1.14 -22.41 -20.12
C LEU A 760 0.58 -23.80 -20.43
N ASP A 761 1.32 -24.86 -20.06
CA ASP A 761 0.81 -26.21 -20.09
C ASP A 761 -0.44 -26.33 -19.19
N PRO A 762 -1.52 -26.98 -19.64
CA PRO A 762 -2.72 -27.16 -18.84
C PRO A 762 -2.42 -27.88 -17.52
N ALA A 763 -3.00 -27.43 -16.43
CA ALA A 763 -2.87 -28.06 -15.12
C ALA A 763 -3.95 -29.13 -14.88
N VAL A 764 -3.61 -30.21 -14.19
CA VAL A 764 -4.55 -31.29 -13.82
C VAL A 764 -4.50 -31.50 -12.30
N GLY A 765 -5.62 -31.26 -11.64
CA GLY A 765 -5.76 -31.37 -10.19
C GLY A 765 -5.01 -30.29 -9.41
N THR A 766 -3.72 -30.08 -9.67
CA THR A 766 -2.88 -29.10 -8.99
C THR A 766 -2.15 -28.24 -10.01
N LEU A 767 -2.14 -26.91 -9.78
CA LEU A 767 -1.29 -25.98 -10.51
C LEU A 767 0.02 -25.84 -9.74
N HIS A 768 1.14 -26.26 -10.37
CA HIS A 768 2.49 -26.09 -9.85
C HIS A 768 3.14 -24.86 -10.51
N THR A 769 3.59 -23.92 -9.71
CA THR A 769 4.28 -22.73 -10.23
C THR A 769 5.24 -22.15 -9.19
N THR A 770 6.04 -21.17 -9.61
CA THR A 770 6.89 -20.38 -8.72
C THR A 770 6.49 -18.92 -8.77
N VAL A 771 6.56 -18.25 -7.64
CA VAL A 771 6.30 -16.80 -7.53
C VAL A 771 7.56 -16.14 -6.98
N PRO A 772 8.12 -15.13 -7.63
CA PRO A 772 9.31 -14.43 -7.11
C PRO A 772 9.05 -13.83 -5.73
N SER A 773 10.13 -13.66 -4.95
CA SER A 773 10.11 -12.90 -3.70
C SER A 773 9.50 -11.51 -3.94
N HIS A 774 8.58 -11.09 -3.07
CA HIS A 774 7.74 -9.88 -3.21
C HIS A 774 6.95 -9.81 -4.52
N GLY A 775 6.92 -10.91 -5.28
CA GLY A 775 6.30 -10.98 -6.59
C GLY A 775 4.87 -11.48 -6.58
N ALA A 776 4.25 -11.40 -7.75
CA ALA A 776 2.93 -11.97 -8.01
C ALA A 776 2.90 -12.72 -9.34
N ARG A 777 1.99 -13.71 -9.41
CA ARG A 777 1.52 -14.30 -10.66
C ARG A 777 0.02 -14.08 -10.76
N LEU A 778 -0.42 -13.78 -11.96
CA LEU A 778 -1.84 -13.61 -12.23
C LEU A 778 -2.23 -14.49 -13.40
N PHE A 779 -3.08 -15.47 -13.12
CA PHE A 779 -3.53 -16.44 -14.13
C PHE A 779 -5.01 -16.29 -14.44
N ARG A 780 -5.36 -16.58 -15.69
CA ARG A 780 -6.72 -16.93 -16.08
C ARG A 780 -6.79 -18.44 -16.27
N LEU A 781 -7.69 -19.09 -15.55
CA LEU A 781 -7.96 -20.52 -15.61
C LEU A 781 -9.23 -20.77 -16.44
N GLY A 782 -9.12 -21.65 -17.42
CA GLY A 782 -10.16 -21.90 -18.41
C GLY A 782 -9.90 -21.16 -19.73
N ASP A 783 -10.47 -21.68 -20.81
CA ASP A 783 -10.34 -21.16 -22.17
C ASP A 783 -11.67 -20.69 -22.76
N ASN A 784 -12.69 -20.57 -21.92
CA ASN A 784 -13.96 -20.04 -22.38
C ASN A 784 -13.76 -18.62 -22.89
N THR A 785 -13.89 -18.43 -24.18
CA THR A 785 -13.90 -17.12 -24.78
C THR A 785 -15.30 -16.52 -24.72
N ALA A 786 -15.40 -15.22 -24.68
CA ALA A 786 -16.71 -14.55 -24.81
C ALA A 786 -17.41 -14.91 -26.12
N ASP A 787 -16.65 -15.42 -27.10
CA ASP A 787 -17.16 -15.91 -28.37
C ASP A 787 -17.75 -17.32 -28.28
N ASN A 788 -17.45 -18.10 -27.24
CA ASN A 788 -18.11 -19.36 -26.91
C ASN A 788 -19.43 -19.12 -26.14
N ILE A 789 -20.21 -18.17 -26.60
CA ILE A 789 -21.51 -17.87 -26.03
C ILE A 789 -22.48 -19.00 -26.48
N GLN A 790 -22.41 -20.14 -25.78
CA GLN A 790 -23.46 -21.13 -25.88
C GLN A 790 -24.74 -20.46 -25.39
N GLY A 791 -25.77 -20.48 -26.25
CA GLY A 791 -27.10 -20.04 -25.89
C GLY A 791 -27.47 -18.62 -26.25
N VAL A 792 -26.78 -17.95 -27.19
CA VAL A 792 -27.27 -16.68 -27.74
C VAL A 792 -28.52 -16.96 -28.59
N VAL A 793 -29.61 -16.40 -28.14
CA VAL A 793 -30.88 -16.46 -28.88
C VAL A 793 -30.86 -15.40 -29.97
N SER A 794 -30.80 -15.83 -31.23
CA SER A 794 -30.90 -14.96 -32.39
C SER A 794 -32.31 -15.03 -33.05
N ASP A 795 -33.16 -15.96 -32.63
CA ASP A 795 -34.50 -16.05 -33.12
C ASP A 795 -35.37 -14.89 -32.64
N LYS A 796 -35.90 -14.13 -33.57
CA LYS A 796 -36.71 -12.92 -33.30
C LYS A 796 -37.98 -13.20 -32.48
N GLN A 797 -38.58 -14.36 -32.61
CA GLN A 797 -39.78 -14.71 -31.86
C GLN A 797 -39.43 -15.07 -30.40
N ALA A 798 -38.34 -15.83 -30.22
CA ALA A 798 -37.82 -16.15 -28.91
C ALA A 798 -37.37 -14.90 -28.16
N ILE A 799 -36.65 -13.97 -28.83
CA ILE A 799 -36.27 -12.67 -28.27
C ILE A 799 -37.51 -11.87 -27.85
N LYS A 800 -38.54 -11.84 -28.69
CA LYS A 800 -39.80 -11.13 -28.42
C LYS A 800 -40.50 -11.66 -27.18
N ALA A 801 -40.37 -12.94 -26.88
CA ALA A 801 -40.97 -13.57 -25.71
C ALA A 801 -40.31 -13.18 -24.38
N LEU A 802 -39.10 -12.58 -24.41
CA LEU A 802 -38.40 -12.09 -23.23
C LEU A 802 -38.87 -10.69 -22.77
N PHE A 803 -39.70 -10.03 -23.57
CA PHE A 803 -40.24 -8.70 -23.24
C PHE A 803 -41.61 -8.78 -22.56
N PRO A 804 -41.94 -7.81 -21.71
CA PRO A 804 -41.10 -6.72 -21.28
C PRO A 804 -39.98 -7.20 -20.30
N GLY A 805 -38.81 -6.55 -20.35
CA GLY A 805 -37.68 -6.91 -19.49
C GLY A 805 -36.62 -5.83 -19.53
N ASP A 806 -35.72 -5.86 -18.54
CA ASP A 806 -34.55 -5.00 -18.50
C ASP A 806 -33.50 -5.56 -19.43
N ILE A 807 -32.84 -4.67 -20.18
CA ILE A 807 -31.80 -4.99 -21.12
C ILE A 807 -30.45 -4.57 -20.51
N TYR A 808 -29.55 -5.52 -20.44
CA TYR A 808 -28.16 -5.28 -19.98
C TYR A 808 -27.19 -5.56 -21.14
N ASP A 809 -26.03 -4.91 -21.12
CA ASP A 809 -24.90 -5.35 -21.92
C ASP A 809 -24.27 -6.66 -21.35
N LEU A 810 -23.24 -7.17 -22.00
CA LEU A 810 -22.52 -8.37 -21.55
C LEU A 810 -21.80 -8.17 -20.21
N ASN A 811 -21.57 -6.92 -19.83
CA ASN A 811 -20.89 -6.53 -18.58
C ASN A 811 -21.88 -6.30 -17.42
N GLY A 812 -23.17 -6.59 -17.65
CA GLY A 812 -24.21 -6.38 -16.66
C GLY A 812 -24.69 -4.93 -16.52
N LEU A 813 -24.22 -4.01 -17.37
CA LEU A 813 -24.67 -2.62 -17.38
C LEU A 813 -26.12 -2.55 -17.90
N LEU A 814 -27.01 -1.93 -17.14
CA LEU A 814 -28.38 -1.71 -17.57
C LEU A 814 -28.41 -0.70 -18.73
N ILE A 815 -28.74 -1.21 -19.93
CA ILE A 815 -28.88 -0.40 -21.15
C ILE A 815 -30.28 0.22 -21.27
N ARG A 816 -31.31 -0.53 -20.87
CA ARG A 816 -32.69 -0.07 -20.92
C ARG A 816 -33.56 -0.77 -19.88
N LYS A 817 -34.24 0.00 -19.05
CA LYS A 817 -35.18 -0.49 -18.01
C LYS A 817 -36.57 -0.72 -18.62
N ASN A 818 -37.21 -1.83 -18.25
CA ASN A 818 -38.58 -2.21 -18.68
C ASN A 818 -38.76 -2.07 -20.20
N ALA A 819 -37.81 -2.47 -20.98
CA ALA A 819 -37.87 -2.43 -22.44
C ALA A 819 -39.03 -3.32 -22.93
N THR A 820 -39.73 -2.88 -23.95
CA THR A 820 -40.81 -3.62 -24.63
C THR A 820 -40.35 -4.26 -25.92
N SER A 821 -39.18 -3.91 -26.42
CA SER A 821 -38.51 -4.52 -27.58
C SER A 821 -37.00 -4.21 -27.55
N ALA A 822 -36.22 -4.97 -28.35
CA ALA A 822 -34.83 -4.71 -28.62
C ALA A 822 -34.61 -3.77 -29.82
N ASP A 823 -35.69 -3.33 -30.46
CA ASP A 823 -35.64 -2.44 -31.64
C ASP A 823 -34.93 -1.13 -31.23
N SER A 824 -34.11 -0.57 -32.10
CA SER A 824 -33.28 0.60 -31.84
C SER A 824 -32.04 0.40 -30.96
N LEU A 825 -31.69 -0.83 -30.55
CA LEU A 825 -30.37 -1.09 -30.00
C LEU A 825 -29.35 -1.21 -31.14
N PRO A 826 -28.10 -0.78 -30.91
CA PRO A 826 -26.99 -1.10 -31.82
C PRO A 826 -26.87 -2.63 -32.02
N LYS A 827 -26.27 -3.04 -33.15
CA LYS A 827 -25.95 -4.45 -33.35
C LYS A 827 -25.00 -4.92 -32.27
N GLY A 828 -25.35 -6.00 -31.57
CA GLY A 828 -24.55 -6.49 -30.47
C GLY A 828 -25.27 -7.60 -29.70
N ILE A 829 -24.58 -8.09 -28.66
CA ILE A 829 -25.17 -9.09 -27.75
C ILE A 829 -25.57 -8.39 -26.47
N TYR A 830 -26.77 -8.70 -25.99
CA TYR A 830 -27.38 -8.13 -24.80
C TYR A 830 -27.94 -9.24 -23.91
N VAL A 831 -28.20 -8.94 -22.66
CA VAL A 831 -28.81 -9.87 -21.69
C VAL A 831 -30.20 -9.35 -21.31
N ILE A 832 -31.24 -10.19 -21.43
CA ILE A 832 -32.60 -9.91 -20.98
C ILE A 832 -33.09 -11.12 -20.15
N ARG A 833 -33.51 -10.86 -18.90
CA ARG A 833 -33.93 -11.93 -17.98
C ARG A 833 -32.93 -13.09 -17.88
N GLY A 834 -31.63 -12.80 -17.88
CA GLY A 834 -30.58 -13.81 -17.83
C GLY A 834 -30.34 -14.57 -19.15
N VAL A 835 -31.06 -14.22 -20.24
CA VAL A 835 -30.87 -14.83 -21.56
C VAL A 835 -30.06 -13.88 -22.44
N LYS A 836 -28.96 -14.36 -23.01
CA LYS A 836 -28.18 -13.61 -23.99
C LYS A 836 -28.92 -13.60 -25.34
N ILE A 837 -29.10 -12.42 -25.91
CA ILE A 837 -29.76 -12.22 -27.21
C ILE A 837 -28.85 -11.49 -28.17
N MET A 838 -28.96 -11.79 -29.47
CA MET A 838 -28.29 -11.03 -30.52
C MET A 838 -29.29 -10.06 -31.16
N VAL A 839 -28.93 -8.77 -31.23
CA VAL A 839 -29.73 -7.70 -31.83
C VAL A 839 -29.14 -7.26 -33.15
#